data_df1b8697919f3380dbc48b1a68c6487e
#
_entry.id   df1b8697919f3380dbc48b1a68c6487e
#
_cell.length_a   1.000
_cell.length_b   1.000
_cell.length_c   1.000
_cell.angle_alpha   90.00
_cell.angle_beta   90.00
_cell.angle_gamma   90.00
#
_symmetry.space_group_name_H-M   'P 1'
#
loop_
_entity.id
_entity.type
_entity.pdbx_description
1 polymer ?
#
loop_
_entity_poly.entity_id
_entity_poly.type
_entity_poly.pdbx_seq_one_letter_code
_entity_poly.pdbx_strand_id
1 'polypeptide(L)'
;MQRMGYVLVAGAALVAGAVSADVSLPNVFNHNMVLQRGQPVPVWGWAAPGEPVTVSFAGQSKKTVADKVGAWRVALGALQASADPAAFTVSGANTVTFTNVVVGEVWFCSGQSNMEWRMANVDNAEQERAAATYPLIRHFKAPKAFKPAPEKNIQAAWEVTTPDGIGDESAVAYLFGRRLHQVLKVPVGLINSSWGGTRIEPWTPACGFDGLPELAAIKTRVDTATPGTPLHAQVLNEYVAAVQAWIADAKAKSAAGQAISAAPEFPQHLVFPNAQGKHQEPTVLYNGMVAGLVPYAIKGAIWYQGCSNNGEGMLYLEKTKALVNGWRKVWGQGDFPYYLVQLAPYNYGPARATHLPGIWEAQAAVPAAIPNTGYTVINDIGNTKDIHPRNKQDVGLRMANQALNRTYGMKEIRWEEPVYKSFAVEGAKLRVTFDHAEGLKTRDGRPPTWFELCGQDGLFRKADALIDGNSVVLSAPGISAPMAMRFAWDQLAEPNLVNGLGLPAGAFRCGNKPKLDGALALPELQGFRKVYEIDLPTGGNFNAAPPKYALDAGSAGGAFARVAYVLQLQQAESIRYVCTVMDAFTKDAKKLGIPHARSGIFHQAKVANLTVRSNVEGIPALDNSDGGNIEFWGANYGNPNGLNLPGANGAKYDFDDKPAEDGGYGCMQVHCWKSKVTLFAYNNFNGGGPCDIGIGNNAAGEHPDYTFMGNGGQYEVRRLTVLVK
;
A
#
# COMPACT_ATOMS: atom_id res chain seq x y z
N MET A 1 20.73 -74.72 43.43
CA MET A 1 19.34 -74.73 43.84
C MET A 1 18.78 -73.37 43.37
N GLN A 2 18.00 -73.45 42.27
CA GLN A 2 17.30 -72.29 41.66
C GLN A 2 16.06 -71.97 42.48
N ARG A 3 15.86 -70.70 42.80
CA ARG A 3 14.55 -70.19 43.19
C ARG A 3 14.03 -69.17 42.17
N MET A 4 13.03 -69.63 41.39
CA MET A 4 12.22 -68.81 40.52
C MET A 4 11.27 -67.95 41.35
N GLY A 5 11.40 -66.63 41.27
CA GLY A 5 10.47 -65.68 41.85
C GLY A 5 9.44 -65.27 40.79
N TYR A 6 8.18 -65.50 41.07
CA TYR A 6 7.06 -64.99 40.26
C TYR A 6 6.82 -63.51 40.59
N VAL A 7 6.88 -62.66 39.60
CA VAL A 7 6.43 -61.26 39.69
C VAL A 7 4.96 -61.20 39.29
N LEU A 8 4.12 -60.94 40.29
CA LEU A 8 2.71 -60.58 40.02
C LEU A 8 2.67 -59.14 39.50
N VAL A 9 2.26 -58.99 38.21
CA VAL A 9 1.91 -57.68 37.66
C VAL A 9 0.45 -57.37 38.08
N ALA A 10 0.26 -56.51 39.06
CA ALA A 10 -1.04 -55.94 39.36
C ALA A 10 -1.39 -54.89 38.32
N GLY A 11 -2.34 -55.17 37.44
CA GLY A 11 -2.89 -54.21 36.51
C GLY A 11 -3.71 -53.18 37.25
N ALA A 12 -3.17 -51.99 37.45
CA ALA A 12 -3.94 -50.81 37.89
C ALA A 12 -4.80 -50.33 36.67
N ALA A 13 -6.08 -50.59 36.73
CA ALA A 13 -7.04 -49.93 35.83
C ALA A 13 -7.05 -48.43 36.18
N LEU A 14 -6.43 -47.63 35.34
CA LEU A 14 -6.62 -46.17 35.36
C LEU A 14 -8.07 -45.89 34.99
N VAL A 15 -8.92 -45.69 35.95
CA VAL A 15 -10.19 -45.00 35.78
C VAL A 15 -9.84 -43.57 35.41
N ALA A 16 -9.82 -43.22 34.15
CA ALA A 16 -9.79 -41.85 33.67
C ALA A 16 -11.09 -41.21 34.14
N GLY A 17 -11.05 -40.60 35.33
CA GLY A 17 -12.09 -39.68 35.77
C GLY A 17 -12.21 -38.61 34.68
N ALA A 18 -13.34 -38.56 34.00
CA ALA A 18 -13.67 -37.46 33.11
C ALA A 18 -13.57 -36.17 33.96
N VAL A 19 -12.53 -35.40 33.74
CA VAL A 19 -12.47 -34.02 34.25
C VAL A 19 -13.61 -33.30 33.52
N SER A 20 -14.72 -33.07 34.21
CA SER A 20 -15.79 -32.22 33.71
C SER A 20 -15.21 -30.84 33.52
N ALA A 21 -14.98 -30.46 32.29
CA ALA A 21 -14.58 -29.10 32.00
C ALA A 21 -15.85 -28.25 32.05
N ASP A 22 -15.86 -27.24 32.92
CA ASP A 22 -16.97 -26.28 33.03
C ASP A 22 -17.28 -25.60 31.73
N VAL A 23 -18.56 -25.29 31.47
CA VAL A 23 -18.95 -24.50 30.31
C VAL A 23 -18.29 -23.12 30.38
N SER A 24 -17.68 -22.72 29.27
CA SER A 24 -16.96 -21.46 29.14
C SER A 24 -17.21 -20.82 27.78
N LEU A 25 -17.02 -19.50 27.71
CA LEU A 25 -17.22 -18.69 26.49
C LEU A 25 -15.98 -17.80 26.27
N PRO A 26 -15.72 -17.38 24.98
CA PRO A 26 -14.74 -16.33 24.75
C PRO A 26 -15.19 -15.00 25.38
N ASN A 27 -14.23 -14.16 25.75
CA ASN A 27 -14.46 -12.94 26.53
C ASN A 27 -15.28 -11.87 25.81
N VAL A 28 -15.51 -12.00 24.49
CA VAL A 28 -16.47 -11.13 23.80
C VAL A 28 -17.90 -11.30 24.35
N PHE A 29 -18.21 -12.45 24.95
CA PHE A 29 -19.37 -12.63 25.81
C PHE A 29 -19.00 -12.32 27.24
N ASN A 30 -19.47 -11.18 27.73
CA ASN A 30 -19.14 -10.68 29.05
C ASN A 30 -20.23 -9.77 29.60
N HIS A 31 -20.12 -9.36 30.85
CA HIS A 31 -20.95 -8.28 31.39
C HIS A 31 -20.87 -7.04 30.50
N ASN A 32 -21.93 -6.27 30.47
CA ASN A 32 -22.08 -5.04 29.68
C ASN A 32 -22.08 -5.23 28.14
N MET A 33 -22.02 -6.44 27.59
CA MET A 33 -21.98 -6.64 26.13
C MET A 33 -23.24 -6.10 25.45
N VAL A 34 -23.08 -5.73 24.18
CA VAL A 34 -24.18 -5.39 23.27
C VAL A 34 -24.33 -6.51 22.26
N LEU A 35 -25.50 -7.14 22.19
CA LEU A 35 -25.81 -8.13 21.16
C LEU A 35 -26.46 -7.47 19.94
N GLN A 36 -26.07 -7.92 18.76
CA GLN A 36 -26.59 -7.37 17.50
C GLN A 36 -28.08 -7.69 17.32
N ARG A 37 -28.90 -6.66 17.05
CA ARG A 37 -30.32 -6.78 16.74
C ARG A 37 -30.57 -7.21 15.29
N GLY A 38 -31.77 -7.75 15.02
CA GLY A 38 -32.34 -7.92 13.68
C GLY A 38 -31.72 -9.03 12.84
N GLN A 39 -30.86 -9.84 13.41
CA GLN A 39 -30.26 -11.02 12.76
C GLN A 39 -29.95 -12.11 13.77
N PRO A 40 -29.72 -13.38 13.34
CA PRO A 40 -29.30 -14.44 14.24
C PRO A 40 -28.02 -14.08 15.01
N VAL A 41 -27.98 -14.43 16.30
CA VAL A 41 -26.83 -14.16 17.17
C VAL A 41 -26.12 -15.47 17.47
N PRO A 42 -24.98 -15.75 16.83
CA PRO A 42 -24.14 -16.91 17.14
C PRO A 42 -23.59 -16.79 18.56
N VAL A 43 -23.68 -17.89 19.31
CA VAL A 43 -23.07 -18.06 20.64
C VAL A 43 -22.27 -19.34 20.62
N TRP A 44 -21.04 -19.30 21.12
CA TRP A 44 -20.14 -20.44 21.11
C TRP A 44 -19.22 -20.46 22.32
N GLY A 45 -18.64 -21.62 22.56
CA GLY A 45 -17.71 -21.79 23.67
C GLY A 45 -17.22 -23.24 23.79
N TRP A 46 -16.83 -23.59 24.98
CA TRP A 46 -16.26 -24.90 25.28
C TRP A 46 -16.95 -25.50 26.51
N ALA A 47 -16.99 -26.84 26.57
CA ALA A 47 -17.52 -27.65 27.67
C ALA A 47 -16.90 -29.03 27.59
N ALA A 48 -17.27 -29.97 28.47
CA ALA A 48 -16.85 -31.35 28.33
C ALA A 48 -17.41 -31.96 27.03
N PRO A 49 -16.65 -32.83 26.33
CA PRO A 49 -17.19 -33.53 25.16
C PRO A 49 -18.50 -34.26 25.45
N GLY A 50 -19.51 -34.02 24.63
CA GLY A 50 -20.84 -34.60 24.80
C GLY A 50 -21.72 -33.88 25.83
N GLU A 51 -21.24 -32.79 26.47
CA GLU A 51 -22.00 -32.04 27.45
C GLU A 51 -23.16 -31.26 26.79
N PRO A 52 -24.39 -31.38 27.30
CA PRO A 52 -25.50 -30.55 26.85
C PRO A 52 -25.36 -29.12 27.40
N VAL A 53 -25.43 -28.15 26.47
CA VAL A 53 -25.33 -26.72 26.80
C VAL A 53 -26.63 -26.02 26.41
N THR A 54 -27.10 -25.16 27.30
CA THR A 54 -28.32 -24.35 27.08
C THR A 54 -27.96 -22.87 27.19
N VAL A 55 -28.30 -22.10 26.15
CA VAL A 55 -28.15 -20.64 26.11
C VAL A 55 -29.52 -19.99 26.26
N SER A 56 -29.67 -19.09 27.23
CA SER A 56 -30.95 -18.40 27.51
C SER A 56 -30.74 -16.88 27.54
N PHE A 57 -31.54 -16.17 26.76
CA PHE A 57 -31.55 -14.71 26.70
C PHE A 57 -32.84 -14.17 26.08
N ALA A 58 -33.41 -13.08 26.60
CA ALA A 58 -34.54 -12.34 26.05
C ALA A 58 -35.72 -13.26 25.69
N GLY A 59 -36.12 -14.17 26.61
CA GLY A 59 -37.21 -15.12 26.39
C GLY A 59 -36.92 -16.29 25.47
N GLN A 60 -35.72 -16.34 24.86
CA GLN A 60 -35.26 -17.47 24.05
C GLN A 60 -34.45 -18.44 24.90
N SER A 61 -34.61 -19.75 24.62
CA SER A 61 -33.73 -20.79 25.17
C SER A 61 -33.35 -21.74 24.05
N LYS A 62 -32.07 -21.93 23.82
CA LYS A 62 -31.49 -22.77 22.75
C LYS A 62 -30.56 -23.80 23.32
N LYS A 63 -30.65 -25.03 22.84
CA LYS A 63 -29.84 -26.17 23.30
C LYS A 63 -28.90 -26.64 22.20
N THR A 64 -27.72 -27.09 22.62
CA THR A 64 -26.74 -27.76 21.77
C THR A 64 -25.97 -28.78 22.60
N VAL A 65 -25.06 -29.52 21.99
CA VAL A 65 -24.18 -30.47 22.65
C VAL A 65 -22.73 -30.18 22.21
N ALA A 66 -21.82 -30.18 23.13
CA ALA A 66 -20.40 -30.03 22.85
C ALA A 66 -19.89 -31.22 22.01
N ASP A 67 -19.11 -30.93 20.99
CA ASP A 67 -18.54 -31.95 20.10
C ASP A 67 -17.42 -32.78 20.78
N LYS A 68 -16.76 -33.65 20.01
CA LYS A 68 -15.71 -34.54 20.51
C LYS A 68 -14.45 -33.81 21.04
N VAL A 69 -14.27 -32.52 20.63
CA VAL A 69 -13.17 -31.68 21.13
C VAL A 69 -13.64 -30.65 22.15
N GLY A 70 -14.90 -30.78 22.61
CA GLY A 70 -15.49 -29.93 23.61
C GLY A 70 -16.00 -28.57 23.10
N ALA A 71 -15.99 -28.34 21.79
CA ALA A 71 -16.54 -27.10 21.22
C ALA A 71 -18.06 -27.17 21.04
N TRP A 72 -18.75 -26.10 21.35
CA TRP A 72 -20.20 -26.00 21.11
C TRP A 72 -20.55 -24.68 20.44
N ARG A 73 -21.63 -24.66 19.69
CA ARG A 73 -22.20 -23.48 19.04
C ARG A 73 -23.71 -23.60 18.94
N VAL A 74 -24.39 -22.46 19.12
CA VAL A 74 -25.82 -22.31 18.91
C VAL A 74 -26.11 -20.91 18.40
N ALA A 75 -27.26 -20.67 17.79
CA ALA A 75 -27.68 -19.33 17.41
C ALA A 75 -29.01 -18.97 18.10
N LEU A 76 -29.06 -17.83 18.76
CA LEU A 76 -30.32 -17.20 19.13
C LEU A 76 -30.98 -16.66 17.84
N GLY A 77 -32.29 -16.66 17.79
CA GLY A 77 -33.03 -15.97 16.73
C GLY A 77 -32.82 -14.47 16.79
N ALA A 78 -33.23 -13.76 15.74
CA ALA A 78 -33.11 -12.31 15.66
C ALA A 78 -33.70 -11.62 16.90
N LEU A 79 -32.92 -10.77 17.52
CA LEU A 79 -33.30 -10.02 18.73
C LEU A 79 -33.89 -8.66 18.34
N GLN A 80 -34.84 -8.18 19.13
CA GLN A 80 -35.32 -6.81 19.05
C GLN A 80 -34.40 -5.88 19.88
N ALA A 81 -34.25 -4.63 19.45
CA ALA A 81 -33.49 -3.64 20.21
C ALA A 81 -34.09 -3.46 21.62
N SER A 82 -33.27 -3.45 22.63
CA SER A 82 -33.64 -3.17 24.02
C SER A 82 -32.52 -2.42 24.75
N ALA A 83 -32.88 -1.30 25.33
CA ALA A 83 -32.03 -0.55 26.25
C ALA A 83 -32.12 -1.10 27.69
N ASP A 84 -33.14 -1.93 27.99
CA ASP A 84 -33.33 -2.55 29.30
C ASP A 84 -32.30 -3.67 29.49
N PRO A 85 -31.44 -3.56 30.50
CA PRO A 85 -30.43 -4.59 30.77
C PRO A 85 -31.05 -5.93 31.17
N ALA A 86 -30.57 -7.01 30.58
CA ALA A 86 -31.03 -8.38 30.89
C ALA A 86 -29.85 -9.29 31.26
N ALA A 87 -30.13 -10.40 31.91
CA ALA A 87 -29.18 -11.46 32.19
C ALA A 87 -29.08 -12.40 30.98
N PHE A 88 -27.86 -12.69 30.56
CA PHE A 88 -27.52 -13.69 29.55
C PHE A 88 -26.93 -14.91 30.25
N THR A 89 -27.56 -16.07 30.13
CA THR A 89 -27.19 -17.26 30.87
C THR A 89 -26.81 -18.41 29.95
N VAL A 90 -25.72 -19.08 30.27
CA VAL A 90 -25.27 -20.32 29.63
C VAL A 90 -25.12 -21.40 30.68
N SER A 91 -25.87 -22.48 30.57
CA SER A 91 -25.88 -23.58 31.52
C SER A 91 -25.43 -24.88 30.88
N GLY A 92 -24.49 -25.54 31.52
CA GLY A 92 -23.99 -26.89 31.28
C GLY A 92 -23.85 -27.60 32.61
N ALA A 93 -22.73 -28.21 32.90
CA ALA A 93 -22.37 -28.74 34.23
C ALA A 93 -22.28 -27.62 35.27
N ASN A 94 -21.87 -26.45 34.88
CA ASN A 94 -21.92 -25.18 35.62
C ASN A 94 -22.89 -24.21 34.93
N THR A 95 -23.04 -23.02 35.52
CA THR A 95 -23.85 -21.94 34.94
C THR A 95 -23.03 -20.64 34.95
N VAL A 96 -22.89 -20.03 33.75
CA VAL A 96 -22.29 -18.73 33.54
C VAL A 96 -23.40 -17.70 33.28
N THR A 97 -23.40 -16.60 34.01
CA THR A 97 -24.37 -15.51 33.83
C THR A 97 -23.65 -14.19 33.64
N PHE A 98 -23.95 -13.53 32.52
CA PHE A 98 -23.52 -12.16 32.25
C PHE A 98 -24.68 -11.20 32.48
N THR A 99 -24.39 -10.11 33.18
CA THR A 99 -25.39 -9.10 33.57
C THR A 99 -25.20 -7.82 32.74
N ASN A 100 -26.19 -6.96 32.78
CA ASN A 100 -26.20 -5.69 32.06
C ASN A 100 -26.03 -5.86 30.53
N VAL A 101 -26.60 -6.93 29.95
CA VAL A 101 -26.59 -7.18 28.53
C VAL A 101 -27.73 -6.43 27.86
N VAL A 102 -27.44 -5.69 26.79
CA VAL A 102 -28.42 -4.93 26.00
C VAL A 102 -28.40 -5.38 24.54
N VAL A 103 -29.43 -5.01 23.79
CA VAL A 103 -29.55 -5.35 22.36
C VAL A 103 -29.56 -4.09 21.52
N GLY A 104 -28.67 -4.00 20.56
CA GLY A 104 -28.52 -2.81 19.72
C GLY A 104 -27.73 -3.07 18.45
N GLU A 105 -26.93 -2.10 18.05
CA GLU A 105 -26.06 -2.20 16.87
C GLU A 105 -24.63 -2.47 17.30
N VAL A 106 -23.97 -3.45 16.71
CA VAL A 106 -22.58 -3.78 16.98
C VAL A 106 -21.73 -3.48 15.75
N TRP A 107 -20.71 -2.66 15.90
CA TRP A 107 -19.79 -2.30 14.82
C TRP A 107 -18.36 -2.71 15.16
N PHE A 108 -17.71 -3.33 14.17
CA PHE A 108 -16.29 -3.64 14.25
C PHE A 108 -15.46 -2.47 13.74
N CYS A 109 -14.60 -1.91 14.59
CA CYS A 109 -13.82 -0.70 14.32
C CYS A 109 -12.35 -1.08 14.27
N SER A 110 -11.72 -1.04 13.09
CA SER A 110 -10.36 -1.54 12.93
C SER A 110 -9.51 -0.66 12.02
N GLY A 111 -8.20 -0.84 12.07
CA GLY A 111 -7.24 -0.07 11.30
C GLY A 111 -5.93 0.16 12.03
N GLN A 112 -5.29 1.31 11.71
CA GLN A 112 -4.02 1.68 12.33
C GLN A 112 -4.16 2.88 13.29
N SER A 113 -3.10 3.64 13.52
CA SER A 113 -3.02 4.71 14.53
C SER A 113 -4.16 5.74 14.47
N ASN A 114 -4.67 6.07 13.31
CA ASN A 114 -5.81 6.99 13.19
C ASN A 114 -7.14 6.39 13.67
N MET A 115 -7.31 5.05 13.60
CA MET A 115 -8.41 4.35 14.25
C MET A 115 -8.14 4.16 15.76
N GLU A 116 -6.89 3.90 16.13
CA GLU A 116 -6.46 3.76 17.52
C GLU A 116 -6.49 5.09 18.29
N TRP A 117 -6.53 6.24 17.58
CA TRP A 117 -6.44 7.58 18.17
C TRP A 117 -7.45 7.79 19.28
N ARG A 118 -6.95 8.17 20.48
CA ARG A 118 -7.77 8.24 21.68
C ARG A 118 -8.58 9.53 21.78
N MET A 119 -9.73 9.47 22.44
CA MET A 119 -10.57 10.65 22.71
C MET A 119 -9.85 11.74 23.50
N ALA A 120 -8.90 11.39 24.34
CA ALA A 120 -8.08 12.35 25.06
C ALA A 120 -7.22 13.28 24.15
N ASN A 121 -7.03 12.90 22.86
CA ASN A 121 -6.12 13.58 21.94
C ASN A 121 -6.82 14.31 20.79
N VAL A 122 -8.15 14.37 20.77
CA VAL A 122 -8.92 15.06 19.73
C VAL A 122 -9.00 16.56 19.97
N ASP A 123 -9.52 17.31 19.01
CA ASP A 123 -9.90 18.69 19.24
C ASP A 123 -11.04 18.77 20.27
N ASN A 124 -11.00 19.75 21.14
CA ASN A 124 -11.99 19.95 22.22
C ASN A 124 -12.15 18.71 23.16
N ALA A 125 -11.07 17.97 23.40
CA ALA A 125 -11.09 16.72 24.16
C ALA A 125 -11.76 16.80 25.53
N GLU A 126 -11.58 17.89 26.28
CA GLU A 126 -12.20 18.08 27.60
C GLU A 126 -13.71 18.20 27.52
N GLN A 127 -14.22 19.02 26.56
CA GLN A 127 -15.66 19.15 26.32
C GLN A 127 -16.28 17.84 25.86
N GLU A 128 -15.61 17.13 24.96
CA GLU A 128 -16.05 15.82 24.46
C GLU A 128 -16.11 14.77 25.57
N ARG A 129 -15.12 14.75 26.46
CA ARG A 129 -15.11 13.87 27.63
C ARG A 129 -16.23 14.21 28.59
N ALA A 130 -16.38 15.48 28.98
CA ALA A 130 -17.45 15.92 29.87
C ALA A 130 -18.87 15.57 29.35
N ALA A 131 -19.04 15.61 28.04
CA ALA A 131 -20.30 15.28 27.37
C ALA A 131 -20.51 13.76 27.16
N ALA A 132 -19.57 12.90 27.53
CA ALA A 132 -19.63 11.45 27.27
C ALA A 132 -20.51 10.68 28.29
N THR A 133 -21.74 11.12 28.48
CA THR A 133 -22.75 10.53 29.36
C THR A 133 -23.69 9.61 28.59
N TYR A 134 -23.14 8.60 27.92
CA TYR A 134 -23.87 7.67 27.04
C TYR A 134 -23.74 6.21 27.49
N PRO A 135 -24.41 5.78 28.56
CA PRO A 135 -24.24 4.44 29.13
C PRO A 135 -24.72 3.31 28.20
N LEU A 136 -25.43 3.63 27.13
CA LEU A 136 -25.86 2.67 26.11
C LEU A 136 -24.86 2.56 24.95
N ILE A 137 -23.79 3.34 24.92
CA ILE A 137 -22.64 3.12 24.07
C ILE A 137 -21.61 2.34 24.87
N ARG A 138 -21.11 1.25 24.32
CA ARG A 138 -20.19 0.34 25.02
C ARG A 138 -19.04 -0.04 24.12
N HIS A 139 -17.88 -0.21 24.74
CA HIS A 139 -16.61 -0.46 24.06
C HIS A 139 -16.06 -1.82 24.44
N PHE A 140 -15.54 -2.55 23.47
CA PHE A 140 -14.69 -3.73 23.66
C PHE A 140 -13.38 -3.49 22.94
N LYS A 141 -12.29 -3.33 23.67
CA LYS A 141 -10.98 -2.98 23.12
C LYS A 141 -10.04 -4.16 23.14
N ALA A 142 -9.73 -4.70 21.97
CA ALA A 142 -8.79 -5.80 21.82
C ALA A 142 -7.36 -5.35 22.18
N PRO A 143 -6.65 -6.07 23.08
CA PRO A 143 -5.26 -5.80 23.35
C PRO A 143 -4.39 -6.12 22.14
N LYS A 144 -3.26 -5.41 22.00
CA LYS A 144 -2.32 -5.64 20.91
C LYS A 144 -1.67 -7.01 21.02
N ALA A 145 -1.89 -7.84 20.03
CA ALA A 145 -1.33 -9.18 19.95
C ALA A 145 -1.11 -9.59 18.49
N PHE A 146 -0.02 -10.26 18.20
CA PHE A 146 0.21 -10.93 16.92
C PHE A 146 0.51 -12.41 17.17
N LYS A 147 -0.08 -13.28 16.38
CA LYS A 147 -0.08 -14.72 16.61
C LYS A 147 0.15 -15.54 15.34
N PRO A 148 0.79 -16.70 15.43
CA PRO A 148 1.02 -17.59 14.30
C PRO A 148 -0.25 -18.24 13.74
N ALA A 149 -1.19 -18.50 14.63
CA ALA A 149 -2.45 -19.17 14.34
C ALA A 149 -3.61 -18.37 14.94
N PRO A 150 -4.83 -18.54 14.40
CA PRO A 150 -6.01 -17.89 14.94
C PRO A 150 -6.24 -18.21 16.42
N GLU A 151 -6.28 -17.17 17.25
CA GLU A 151 -6.67 -17.29 18.65
C GLU A 151 -8.17 -17.54 18.77
N LYS A 152 -8.54 -18.31 19.76
CA LYS A 152 -9.96 -18.66 20.03
C LYS A 152 -10.63 -17.65 20.96
N ASN A 153 -9.88 -16.81 21.62
CA ASN A 153 -10.36 -15.85 22.61
C ASN A 153 -9.48 -14.60 22.62
N ILE A 154 -10.08 -13.44 22.90
CA ILE A 154 -9.38 -12.16 23.10
C ILE A 154 -9.64 -11.70 24.52
N GLN A 155 -8.57 -11.52 25.30
CA GLN A 155 -8.63 -11.15 26.72
C GLN A 155 -8.97 -9.66 26.88
N ALA A 156 -10.26 -9.33 26.79
CA ALA A 156 -10.79 -8.00 26.98
C ALA A 156 -12.19 -8.08 27.61
N ALA A 157 -12.75 -6.95 27.97
CA ALA A 157 -14.10 -6.85 28.51
C ALA A 157 -14.85 -5.67 27.88
N TRP A 158 -16.18 -5.72 27.95
CA TRP A 158 -17.03 -4.60 27.57
C TRP A 158 -17.08 -3.55 28.66
N GLU A 159 -16.83 -2.32 28.28
CA GLU A 159 -16.87 -1.15 29.14
C GLU A 159 -18.02 -0.21 28.75
N VAL A 160 -18.64 0.39 29.76
CA VAL A 160 -19.71 1.38 29.58
C VAL A 160 -19.07 2.75 29.38
N THR A 161 -19.54 3.51 28.40
CA THR A 161 -19.07 4.89 28.20
C THR A 161 -19.37 5.78 29.38
N THR A 162 -18.34 6.37 29.94
CA THR A 162 -18.39 7.38 31.01
C THR A 162 -17.41 8.50 30.71
N PRO A 163 -17.61 9.71 31.25
CA PRO A 163 -16.66 10.82 31.11
C PRO A 163 -15.22 10.46 31.54
N ASP A 164 -15.07 9.62 32.55
CA ASP A 164 -13.76 9.21 33.07
C ASP A 164 -13.10 8.16 32.15
N GLY A 165 -13.87 7.17 31.66
CA GLY A 165 -13.34 6.04 30.88
C GLY A 165 -13.09 6.37 29.40
N ILE A 166 -13.87 7.29 28.80
CA ILE A 166 -13.85 7.51 27.33
C ILE A 166 -12.51 8.04 26.81
N GLY A 167 -11.69 8.63 27.68
CA GLY A 167 -10.42 9.25 27.29
C GLY A 167 -9.48 8.30 26.56
N ASP A 168 -9.49 7.02 26.89
CA ASP A 168 -8.61 5.99 26.33
C ASP A 168 -9.22 5.23 25.15
N GLU A 169 -10.48 5.48 24.83
CA GLU A 169 -11.18 4.82 23.73
C GLU A 169 -10.92 5.46 22.36
N SER A 170 -11.15 4.68 21.30
CA SER A 170 -11.04 5.14 19.93
C SER A 170 -11.99 6.30 19.65
N ALA A 171 -11.43 7.44 19.28
CA ALA A 171 -12.20 8.63 18.98
C ALA A 171 -13.13 8.43 17.77
N VAL A 172 -12.62 7.84 16.68
CA VAL A 172 -13.41 7.59 15.49
C VAL A 172 -14.55 6.62 15.78
N ALA A 173 -14.26 5.53 16.50
CA ALA A 173 -15.29 4.55 16.87
C ALA A 173 -16.37 5.20 17.76
N TYR A 174 -15.97 5.92 18.81
CA TYR A 174 -16.91 6.58 19.71
C TYR A 174 -17.78 7.62 19.01
N LEU A 175 -17.19 8.53 18.24
CA LEU A 175 -17.90 9.61 17.56
C LEU A 175 -18.86 9.07 16.49
N PHE A 176 -18.47 8.01 15.78
CA PHE A 176 -19.32 7.25 14.89
C PHE A 176 -20.49 6.62 15.65
N GLY A 177 -20.20 5.86 16.72
CA GLY A 177 -21.22 5.20 17.53
C GLY A 177 -22.17 6.17 18.24
N ARG A 178 -21.64 7.31 18.72
CA ARG A 178 -22.44 8.38 19.32
C ARG A 178 -23.49 8.94 18.34
N ARG A 179 -23.08 9.20 17.10
CA ARG A 179 -24.02 9.67 16.07
C ARG A 179 -25.07 8.64 15.75
N LEU A 180 -24.71 7.36 15.63
CA LEU A 180 -25.66 6.27 15.43
C LEU A 180 -26.65 6.19 16.59
N HIS A 181 -26.16 6.19 17.83
CA HIS A 181 -27.00 6.16 19.04
C HIS A 181 -27.98 7.33 19.11
N GLN A 182 -27.48 8.53 18.81
CA GLN A 182 -28.31 9.75 18.83
C GLN A 182 -29.45 9.73 17.83
N VAL A 183 -29.24 9.10 16.67
CA VAL A 183 -30.25 9.04 15.59
C VAL A 183 -31.16 7.81 15.75
N LEU A 184 -30.58 6.63 15.93
CA LEU A 184 -31.33 5.37 15.97
C LEU A 184 -32.01 5.13 17.33
N LYS A 185 -31.56 5.81 18.40
CA LYS A 185 -32.07 5.67 19.77
C LYS A 185 -31.96 4.23 20.30
N VAL A 186 -30.96 3.47 19.88
CA VAL A 186 -30.69 2.10 20.34
C VAL A 186 -29.31 2.00 20.97
N PRO A 187 -29.03 0.97 21.80
CA PRO A 187 -27.68 0.68 22.25
C PRO A 187 -26.70 0.50 21.10
N VAL A 188 -25.43 0.86 21.32
CA VAL A 188 -24.35 0.70 20.33
C VAL A 188 -23.14 0.05 20.99
N GLY A 189 -22.70 -1.08 20.46
CA GLY A 189 -21.47 -1.77 20.82
C GLY A 189 -20.38 -1.49 19.79
N LEU A 190 -19.22 -1.08 20.28
CA LEU A 190 -18.06 -0.73 19.46
C LEU A 190 -16.89 -1.67 19.80
N ILE A 191 -16.60 -2.61 18.90
CA ILE A 191 -15.48 -3.53 19.05
C ILE A 191 -14.27 -2.90 18.36
N ASN A 192 -13.32 -2.36 19.12
CA ASN A 192 -12.11 -1.75 18.61
C ASN A 192 -10.97 -2.77 18.58
N SER A 193 -10.42 -2.99 17.38
CA SER A 193 -9.22 -3.79 17.15
C SER A 193 -8.31 -3.04 16.18
N SER A 194 -7.40 -2.24 16.72
CA SER A 194 -6.53 -1.35 15.96
C SER A 194 -5.10 -1.30 16.52
N TRP A 195 -4.13 -1.07 15.62
CA TRP A 195 -2.72 -0.97 16.02
C TRP A 195 -1.96 0.00 15.09
N GLY A 196 -1.40 1.06 15.66
CA GLY A 196 -0.66 2.09 14.94
C GLY A 196 0.54 1.55 14.15
N GLY A 197 0.79 2.15 12.97
CA GLY A 197 1.91 1.79 12.11
C GLY A 197 1.76 0.48 11.34
N THR A 198 0.61 -0.18 11.39
CA THR A 198 0.42 -1.49 10.74
C THR A 198 -0.03 -1.38 9.28
N ARG A 199 0.43 -2.32 8.46
CA ARG A 199 -0.02 -2.56 7.09
C ARG A 199 -1.37 -3.28 7.10
N ILE A 200 -2.01 -3.40 5.93
CA ILE A 200 -3.31 -4.08 5.78
C ILE A 200 -3.17 -5.62 5.81
N GLU A 201 -2.08 -6.18 5.29
CA GLU A 201 -1.86 -7.61 5.15
C GLU A 201 -1.91 -8.39 6.48
N PRO A 202 -1.37 -7.87 7.60
CA PRO A 202 -1.49 -8.51 8.92
C PRO A 202 -2.94 -8.71 9.40
N TRP A 203 -3.87 -7.84 9.00
CA TRP A 203 -5.28 -7.89 9.38
C TRP A 203 -6.13 -8.81 8.52
N THR A 204 -5.57 -9.30 7.42
CA THR A 204 -6.27 -10.12 6.43
C THR A 204 -6.18 -11.61 6.83
N PRO A 205 -7.29 -12.35 6.95
CA PRO A 205 -7.24 -13.79 7.16
C PRO A 205 -6.62 -14.51 5.95
N ALA A 206 -5.98 -15.64 6.17
CA ALA A 206 -5.30 -16.40 5.11
C ALA A 206 -6.18 -16.66 3.87
N CYS A 207 -7.46 -16.97 4.09
CA CYS A 207 -8.42 -17.21 3.01
C CYS A 207 -8.81 -15.96 2.22
N GLY A 208 -8.43 -14.77 2.69
CA GLY A 208 -8.67 -13.52 1.97
C GLY A 208 -7.76 -13.34 0.77
N PHE A 209 -6.59 -13.98 0.76
CA PHE A 209 -5.66 -13.94 -0.37
C PHE A 209 -5.97 -14.96 -1.48
N ASP A 210 -6.99 -15.81 -1.29
CA ASP A 210 -7.36 -16.83 -2.27
C ASP A 210 -7.88 -16.19 -3.56
N GLY A 211 -7.39 -16.63 -4.72
CA GLY A 211 -7.91 -16.23 -6.03
C GLY A 211 -7.56 -14.81 -6.48
N LEU A 212 -6.58 -14.15 -5.85
CA LEU A 212 -6.08 -12.82 -6.21
C LEU A 212 -4.67 -12.93 -6.80
N PRO A 213 -4.50 -12.96 -8.13
CA PRO A 213 -3.19 -13.13 -8.78
C PRO A 213 -2.17 -12.06 -8.39
N GLU A 214 -2.61 -10.82 -8.20
CA GLU A 214 -1.77 -9.69 -7.81
C GLU A 214 -1.16 -9.87 -6.41
N LEU A 215 -1.76 -10.75 -5.59
CA LEU A 215 -1.31 -11.05 -4.22
C LEU A 215 -0.70 -12.46 -4.10
N ALA A 216 -0.39 -13.12 -5.23
CA ALA A 216 0.14 -14.50 -5.25
C ALA A 216 1.40 -14.67 -4.38
N ALA A 217 2.30 -13.69 -4.38
CA ALA A 217 3.50 -13.72 -3.55
C ALA A 217 3.18 -13.70 -2.04
N ILE A 218 2.17 -12.91 -1.64
CA ILE A 218 1.69 -12.88 -0.25
C ILE A 218 1.03 -14.21 0.11
N LYS A 219 0.17 -14.73 -0.78
CA LYS A 219 -0.48 -16.04 -0.59
C LYS A 219 0.54 -17.17 -0.41
N THR A 220 1.55 -17.23 -1.27
CA THR A 220 2.65 -18.19 -1.16
C THR A 220 3.35 -18.09 0.19
N ARG A 221 3.67 -16.87 0.64
CA ARG A 221 4.29 -16.65 1.93
C ARG A 221 3.41 -17.12 3.09
N VAL A 222 2.11 -16.82 3.05
CA VAL A 222 1.13 -17.26 4.06
C VAL A 222 1.04 -18.78 4.09
N ASP A 223 0.91 -19.44 2.94
CA ASP A 223 0.80 -20.90 2.86
C ASP A 223 2.06 -21.59 3.32
N THR A 224 3.23 -21.05 2.96
CA THR A 224 4.51 -21.60 3.42
C THR A 224 4.65 -21.51 4.94
N ALA A 225 4.21 -20.42 5.54
CA ALA A 225 4.30 -20.19 6.99
C ALA A 225 3.23 -20.93 7.80
N THR A 226 2.13 -21.36 7.17
CA THR A 226 0.96 -21.94 7.88
C THR A 226 1.04 -23.46 7.96
N PRO A 227 1.23 -24.05 9.16
CA PRO A 227 1.22 -25.50 9.34
C PRO A 227 -0.07 -26.14 8.82
N GLY A 228 0.07 -27.28 8.15
CA GLY A 228 -1.06 -28.03 7.58
C GLY A 228 -1.39 -27.67 6.13
N THR A 229 -0.80 -26.64 5.55
CA THR A 229 -0.91 -26.39 4.11
C THR A 229 0.02 -27.32 3.32
N PRO A 230 -0.33 -27.66 2.06
CA PRO A 230 0.55 -28.48 1.21
C PRO A 230 1.95 -27.87 1.02
N LEU A 231 2.04 -26.56 0.85
CA LEU A 231 3.31 -25.86 0.63
C LEU A 231 4.20 -25.89 1.87
N HIS A 232 3.63 -25.68 3.06
CA HIS A 232 4.36 -25.83 4.33
C HIS A 232 4.92 -27.26 4.48
N ALA A 233 4.07 -28.27 4.23
CA ALA A 233 4.47 -29.66 4.33
C ALA A 233 5.59 -30.01 3.33
N GLN A 234 5.49 -29.50 2.09
CA GLN A 234 6.52 -29.69 1.07
C GLN A 234 7.87 -29.14 1.54
N VAL A 235 7.93 -27.86 1.90
CA VAL A 235 9.19 -27.20 2.30
C VAL A 235 9.78 -27.82 3.57
N LEU A 236 8.94 -28.22 4.53
CA LEU A 236 9.39 -28.92 5.73
C LEU A 236 9.99 -30.30 5.40
N ASN A 237 9.35 -31.06 4.51
CA ASN A 237 9.83 -32.38 4.10
C ASN A 237 11.15 -32.27 3.31
N GLU A 238 11.31 -31.28 2.44
CA GLU A 238 12.56 -31.00 1.73
C GLU A 238 13.71 -30.71 2.72
N TYR A 239 13.44 -29.88 3.74
CA TYR A 239 14.40 -29.60 4.80
C TYR A 239 14.76 -30.85 5.59
N VAL A 240 13.77 -31.63 6.03
CA VAL A 240 14.00 -32.89 6.79
C VAL A 240 14.86 -33.87 5.97
N ALA A 241 14.58 -34.01 4.68
CA ALA A 241 15.39 -34.86 3.79
C ALA A 241 16.84 -34.35 3.68
N ALA A 242 17.06 -33.07 3.55
CA ALA A 242 18.39 -32.45 3.52
C ALA A 242 19.18 -32.67 4.83
N VAL A 243 18.50 -32.54 5.99
CA VAL A 243 19.11 -32.85 7.30
C VAL A 243 19.46 -34.30 7.44
N GLN A 244 18.60 -35.22 7.00
CA GLN A 244 18.88 -36.66 7.02
C GLN A 244 20.10 -36.99 6.16
N ALA A 245 20.20 -36.42 4.96
CA ALA A 245 21.36 -36.61 4.08
C ALA A 245 22.65 -36.06 4.71
N TRP A 246 22.58 -34.87 5.33
CA TRP A 246 23.71 -34.31 6.04
C TRP A 246 24.16 -35.15 7.23
N ILE A 247 23.23 -35.71 8.02
CA ILE A 247 23.55 -36.59 9.15
C ILE A 247 24.30 -37.86 8.64
N ALA A 248 23.88 -38.44 7.52
CA ALA A 248 24.54 -39.57 6.94
C ALA A 248 25.97 -39.26 6.48
N ASP A 249 26.15 -38.15 5.76
CA ASP A 249 27.45 -37.67 5.29
C ASP A 249 28.39 -37.32 6.47
N ALA A 250 27.87 -36.60 7.48
CA ALA A 250 28.64 -36.21 8.66
C ALA A 250 29.15 -37.45 9.43
N LYS A 251 28.33 -38.50 9.57
CA LYS A 251 28.74 -39.76 10.19
C LYS A 251 29.84 -40.45 9.39
N ALA A 252 29.72 -40.49 8.07
CA ALA A 252 30.74 -41.13 7.19
C ALA A 252 32.06 -40.33 7.26
N LYS A 253 32.02 -39.01 7.16
CA LYS A 253 33.21 -38.15 7.25
C LYS A 253 33.88 -38.23 8.61
N SER A 254 33.11 -38.26 9.70
CA SER A 254 33.63 -38.43 11.06
C SER A 254 34.38 -39.73 11.19
N ALA A 255 33.83 -40.83 10.70
CA ALA A 255 34.48 -42.15 10.72
C ALA A 255 35.76 -42.18 9.87
N ALA A 256 35.83 -41.39 8.82
CA ALA A 256 36.99 -41.24 7.94
C ALA A 256 38.01 -40.18 8.43
N GLY A 257 37.79 -39.51 9.55
CA GLY A 257 38.65 -38.41 10.04
C GLY A 257 38.63 -37.15 9.15
N GLN A 258 37.59 -36.96 8.37
CA GLN A 258 37.45 -35.82 7.47
C GLN A 258 36.62 -34.67 8.10
N ALA A 259 36.82 -33.47 7.58
CA ALA A 259 36.05 -32.29 8.03
C ALA A 259 34.56 -32.42 7.66
N ILE A 260 33.71 -32.12 8.63
CA ILE A 260 32.25 -32.15 8.48
C ILE A 260 31.76 -30.76 8.03
N SER A 261 30.91 -30.70 7.00
CA SER A 261 30.23 -29.48 6.55
C SER A 261 29.19 -29.01 7.57
N ALA A 262 28.85 -27.73 7.53
CA ALA A 262 27.76 -27.19 8.35
C ALA A 262 26.43 -27.91 8.05
N ALA A 263 25.58 -28.00 9.06
CA ALA A 263 24.22 -28.52 8.89
C ALA A 263 23.38 -27.61 7.99
N PRO A 264 22.39 -28.14 7.25
CA PRO A 264 21.42 -27.29 6.55
C PRO A 264 20.73 -26.32 7.51
N GLU A 265 20.65 -25.05 7.11
CA GLU A 265 19.92 -24.07 7.90
C GLU A 265 18.42 -24.32 7.84
N PHE A 266 17.73 -24.14 8.96
CA PHE A 266 16.28 -24.24 9.00
C PHE A 266 15.66 -23.14 8.13
N PRO A 267 14.71 -23.46 7.21
CA PRO A 267 14.09 -22.48 6.32
C PRO A 267 13.38 -21.39 7.13
N GLN A 268 13.92 -20.16 7.09
CA GLN A 268 13.42 -19.03 7.90
C GLN A 268 11.95 -18.68 7.61
N HIS A 269 11.45 -18.98 6.40
CA HIS A 269 10.05 -18.76 6.02
C HIS A 269 9.07 -19.77 6.62
N LEU A 270 9.56 -20.89 7.20
CA LEU A 270 8.77 -21.80 8.05
C LEU A 270 8.76 -21.34 9.51
N VAL A 271 9.74 -20.52 9.91
CA VAL A 271 9.76 -19.95 11.24
C VAL A 271 8.70 -18.86 11.30
N PHE A 272 7.71 -19.06 12.14
CA PHE A 272 6.74 -18.01 12.41
C PHE A 272 7.48 -16.73 12.80
N PRO A 273 7.07 -15.56 12.29
CA PRO A 273 7.63 -14.28 12.69
C PRO A 273 7.38 -14.06 14.18
N ASN A 274 8.30 -14.57 14.96
CA ASN A 274 8.23 -14.54 16.41
C ASN A 274 9.08 -13.40 16.97
N ALA A 275 9.00 -13.20 18.25
CA ALA A 275 9.93 -12.57 19.19
C ALA A 275 10.72 -11.30 18.75
N GLN A 276 10.84 -11.02 17.47
CA GLN A 276 11.55 -9.84 16.93
C GLN A 276 10.59 -8.73 16.44
N GLY A 277 9.34 -8.70 16.93
CA GLY A 277 8.41 -7.60 16.65
C GLY A 277 7.84 -7.57 15.23
N LYS A 278 7.71 -8.68 14.55
CA LYS A 278 7.21 -8.76 13.17
C LYS A 278 5.67 -8.79 13.09
N HIS A 279 5.02 -7.86 13.77
CA HIS A 279 3.56 -7.66 13.68
C HIS A 279 3.08 -7.20 12.29
N GLN A 280 4.01 -6.96 11.36
CA GLN A 280 3.73 -6.60 9.95
C GLN A 280 3.59 -7.82 9.02
N GLU A 281 3.80 -9.04 9.53
CA GLU A 281 3.63 -10.23 8.71
C GLU A 281 2.15 -10.45 8.36
N PRO A 282 1.85 -10.97 7.16
CA PRO A 282 0.48 -11.25 6.77
C PRO A 282 -0.23 -12.17 7.79
N THR A 283 -1.50 -11.93 8.03
CA THR A 283 -2.43 -12.69 8.89
C THR A 283 -2.23 -12.56 10.41
N VAL A 284 -1.08 -12.12 10.89
CA VAL A 284 -0.73 -12.26 12.33
C VAL A 284 -1.60 -11.42 13.26
N LEU A 285 -2.07 -10.26 12.84
CA LEU A 285 -2.99 -9.41 13.62
C LEU A 285 -4.43 -9.94 13.52
N TYR A 286 -4.84 -10.43 12.36
CA TYR A 286 -6.09 -11.18 12.27
C TYR A 286 -6.09 -12.32 13.28
N ASN A 287 -5.04 -13.12 13.30
CA ASN A 287 -4.92 -14.26 14.21
C ASN A 287 -5.00 -13.84 15.70
N GLY A 288 -4.30 -12.76 16.06
CA GLY A 288 -4.18 -12.34 17.47
C GLY A 288 -5.28 -11.40 17.98
N MET A 289 -5.91 -10.62 17.08
CA MET A 289 -6.78 -9.51 17.48
C MET A 289 -8.19 -9.55 16.86
N VAL A 290 -8.45 -10.47 15.91
CA VAL A 290 -9.73 -10.55 15.20
C VAL A 290 -10.36 -11.95 15.32
N ALA A 291 -9.58 -13.00 15.12
CA ALA A 291 -10.10 -14.36 15.00
C ALA A 291 -10.94 -14.80 16.21
N GLY A 292 -10.52 -14.45 17.44
CA GLY A 292 -11.28 -14.77 18.66
C GLY A 292 -12.61 -14.04 18.83
N LEU A 293 -12.91 -13.05 17.95
CA LEU A 293 -14.19 -12.37 17.92
C LEU A 293 -15.17 -13.02 16.93
N VAL A 294 -14.65 -13.79 15.98
CA VAL A 294 -15.46 -14.40 14.92
C VAL A 294 -16.14 -15.67 15.45
N PRO A 295 -17.45 -15.82 15.26
CA PRO A 295 -18.39 -15.03 14.45
C PRO A 295 -19.36 -14.16 15.29
N TYR A 296 -18.88 -13.37 16.25
CA TYR A 296 -19.75 -12.45 17.00
C TYR A 296 -20.57 -11.59 16.02
N ALA A 297 -21.90 -11.53 16.22
CA ALA A 297 -22.78 -10.84 15.29
C ALA A 297 -22.49 -9.34 15.27
N ILE A 298 -22.18 -8.81 14.09
CA ILE A 298 -21.92 -7.39 13.85
C ILE A 298 -22.86 -6.83 12.77
N LYS A 299 -23.15 -5.54 12.84
CA LYS A 299 -23.88 -4.85 11.76
C LYS A 299 -22.97 -4.58 10.57
N GLY A 300 -21.73 -4.19 10.83
CA GLY A 300 -20.75 -3.85 9.82
C GLY A 300 -19.39 -3.52 10.42
N ALA A 301 -18.49 -3.07 9.56
CA ALA A 301 -17.13 -2.66 9.94
C ALA A 301 -16.80 -1.24 9.46
N ILE A 302 -16.00 -0.52 10.25
CA ILE A 302 -15.37 0.74 9.86
C ILE A 302 -13.85 0.59 9.89
N TRP A 303 -13.17 1.19 8.91
CA TRP A 303 -11.76 1.00 8.66
C TRP A 303 -11.00 2.32 8.44
N TYR A 304 -9.92 2.55 9.17
CA TYR A 304 -9.05 3.70 8.96
C TYR A 304 -7.58 3.28 8.96
N GLN A 305 -7.06 2.98 7.75
CA GLN A 305 -5.70 2.48 7.55
C GLN A 305 -5.22 2.81 6.13
N GLY A 306 -3.92 2.75 5.89
CA GLY A 306 -3.28 2.88 4.57
C GLY A 306 -1.91 3.56 4.63
N CYS A 307 -1.61 4.37 5.66
CA CYS A 307 -0.35 5.10 5.76
C CYS A 307 0.89 4.20 5.65
N SER A 308 0.83 2.99 6.20
CA SER A 308 1.94 2.02 6.14
C SER A 308 2.02 1.26 4.81
N ASN A 309 1.03 1.42 3.93
CA ASN A 309 1.01 0.92 2.56
C ASN A 309 1.24 2.04 1.54
N ASN A 310 1.68 3.23 2.00
CA ASN A 310 1.92 4.39 1.15
C ASN A 310 2.94 4.04 0.03
N GLY A 311 2.59 4.40 -1.21
CA GLY A 311 3.38 4.08 -2.40
C GLY A 311 2.93 2.83 -3.16
N GLU A 312 1.95 2.06 -2.66
CA GLU A 312 1.47 0.85 -3.35
C GLU A 312 0.43 1.14 -4.45
N GLY A 313 -0.13 2.35 -4.49
CA GLY A 313 -1.13 2.71 -5.50
C GLY A 313 -2.29 1.73 -5.55
N MET A 314 -2.70 1.33 -6.76
CA MET A 314 -3.85 0.44 -6.99
C MET A 314 -3.69 -0.98 -6.41
N LEU A 315 -2.47 -1.42 -6.06
CA LEU A 315 -2.29 -2.70 -5.34
C LEU A 315 -3.00 -2.68 -3.97
N TYR A 316 -3.15 -1.50 -3.36
CA TYR A 316 -3.91 -1.36 -2.12
C TYR A 316 -5.39 -1.70 -2.28
N LEU A 317 -5.99 -1.49 -3.47
CA LEU A 317 -7.36 -1.95 -3.77
C LEU A 317 -7.46 -3.48 -3.72
N GLU A 318 -6.51 -4.20 -4.32
CA GLU A 318 -6.50 -5.68 -4.30
C GLU A 318 -6.33 -6.21 -2.86
N LYS A 319 -5.48 -5.57 -2.06
CA LYS A 319 -5.34 -5.89 -0.64
C LYS A 319 -6.61 -5.58 0.16
N THR A 320 -7.34 -4.52 -0.19
CA THR A 320 -8.63 -4.21 0.42
C THR A 320 -9.69 -5.25 0.06
N LYS A 321 -9.70 -5.76 -1.19
CA LYS A 321 -10.54 -6.91 -1.60
C LYS A 321 -10.23 -8.14 -0.75
N ALA A 322 -8.95 -8.45 -0.57
CA ALA A 322 -8.50 -9.56 0.27
C ALA A 322 -9.01 -9.43 1.72
N LEU A 323 -8.87 -8.25 2.31
CA LEU A 323 -9.32 -7.98 3.68
C LEU A 323 -10.85 -8.14 3.81
N VAL A 324 -11.61 -7.40 2.99
CA VAL A 324 -13.08 -7.33 3.11
C VAL A 324 -13.72 -8.69 2.81
N ASN A 325 -13.33 -9.33 1.71
CA ASN A 325 -13.87 -10.64 1.33
C ASN A 325 -13.43 -11.72 2.33
N GLY A 326 -12.19 -11.63 2.81
CA GLY A 326 -11.68 -12.52 3.84
C GLY A 326 -12.48 -12.41 5.15
N TRP A 327 -12.72 -11.19 5.66
CA TRP A 327 -13.55 -10.98 6.85
C TRP A 327 -14.98 -11.47 6.63
N ARG A 328 -15.62 -11.13 5.52
CA ARG A 328 -16.98 -11.61 5.20
C ARG A 328 -17.06 -13.14 5.17
N LYS A 329 -16.06 -13.80 4.58
CA LYS A 329 -15.96 -15.26 4.52
C LYS A 329 -15.85 -15.90 5.90
N VAL A 330 -14.98 -15.39 6.78
CA VAL A 330 -14.78 -15.97 8.12
C VAL A 330 -15.94 -15.65 9.06
N TRP A 331 -16.56 -14.47 8.97
CA TRP A 331 -17.75 -14.12 9.75
C TRP A 331 -18.98 -14.90 9.35
N GLY A 332 -19.13 -15.23 8.06
CA GLY A 332 -20.28 -15.98 7.54
C GLY A 332 -21.63 -15.23 7.65
N GLN A 333 -21.59 -13.89 7.65
CA GLN A 333 -22.78 -13.02 7.76
C GLN A 333 -23.13 -12.31 6.45
N GLY A 334 -22.65 -12.85 5.29
CA GLY A 334 -22.83 -12.24 3.99
C GLY A 334 -22.05 -10.94 3.81
N ASP A 335 -22.52 -10.11 2.87
CA ASP A 335 -21.86 -8.85 2.51
C ASP A 335 -22.23 -7.73 3.49
N PHE A 336 -21.82 -7.85 4.75
CA PHE A 336 -22.02 -6.79 5.73
C PHE A 336 -21.36 -5.48 5.30
N PRO A 337 -21.92 -4.31 5.69
CA PRO A 337 -21.37 -3.00 5.35
C PRO A 337 -19.93 -2.82 5.80
N TYR A 338 -19.10 -2.24 4.92
CA TYR A 338 -17.71 -1.87 5.23
C TYR A 338 -17.47 -0.44 4.76
N TYR A 339 -17.15 0.44 5.70
CA TYR A 339 -16.90 1.85 5.42
C TYR A 339 -15.48 2.23 5.75
N LEU A 340 -14.78 2.86 4.79
CA LEU A 340 -13.39 3.27 4.98
C LEU A 340 -13.20 4.78 4.90
N VAL A 341 -12.16 5.25 5.59
CA VAL A 341 -11.75 6.64 5.60
C VAL A 341 -10.58 6.84 4.65
N GLN A 342 -10.64 7.87 3.80
CA GLN A 342 -9.49 8.36 3.05
C GLN A 342 -8.35 8.72 4.01
N LEU A 343 -7.11 8.46 3.61
CA LEU A 343 -5.98 8.97 4.37
C LEU A 343 -5.94 10.51 4.32
N ALA A 344 -5.60 11.12 5.44
CA ALA A 344 -5.38 12.56 5.49
C ALA A 344 -4.13 12.98 4.71
N PRO A 345 -4.08 14.19 4.14
CA PRO A 345 -2.87 14.77 3.60
C PRO A 345 -1.74 14.81 4.64
N TYR A 346 -0.54 14.39 4.21
CA TYR A 346 0.63 14.39 5.09
C TYR A 346 1.94 14.39 4.30
N ASN A 347 2.94 15.13 4.77
CA ASN A 347 4.24 15.27 4.13
C ASN A 347 5.18 14.08 4.42
N TYR A 348 5.24 13.11 3.51
CA TYR A 348 6.21 12.01 3.55
C TYR A 348 7.58 12.34 2.93
N GLY A 349 7.77 13.59 2.53
CA GLY A 349 8.96 14.07 1.81
C GLY A 349 8.74 14.18 0.30
N PRO A 350 9.54 15.04 -0.39
CA PRO A 350 9.31 15.40 -1.79
C PRO A 350 9.39 14.22 -2.77
N ALA A 351 10.25 13.24 -2.50
CA ALA A 351 10.36 12.03 -3.32
C ALA A 351 9.09 11.16 -3.33
N ARG A 352 8.12 11.43 -2.44
CA ARG A 352 6.89 10.66 -2.27
C ARG A 352 5.63 11.48 -2.55
N ALA A 353 5.75 12.61 -3.22
CA ALA A 353 4.65 13.55 -3.43
C ALA A 353 3.38 12.90 -4.01
N THR A 354 3.52 11.94 -4.91
CA THR A 354 2.39 11.25 -5.58
C THR A 354 2.03 9.88 -4.99
N HIS A 355 2.76 9.42 -3.97
CA HIS A 355 2.48 8.12 -3.34
C HIS A 355 1.12 8.09 -2.64
N LEU A 356 0.82 9.12 -1.86
CA LEU A 356 -0.43 9.21 -1.12
C LEU A 356 -1.66 9.37 -2.04
N PRO A 357 -1.64 10.22 -3.09
CA PRO A 357 -2.70 10.24 -4.11
C PRO A 357 -2.99 8.89 -4.76
N GLY A 358 -1.97 8.06 -5.00
CA GLY A 358 -2.17 6.70 -5.49
C GLY A 358 -2.96 5.81 -4.52
N ILE A 359 -2.76 5.96 -3.22
CA ILE A 359 -3.57 5.29 -2.20
C ILE A 359 -5.00 5.85 -2.16
N TRP A 360 -5.18 7.17 -2.27
CA TRP A 360 -6.51 7.79 -2.33
C TRP A 360 -7.32 7.29 -3.53
N GLU A 361 -6.70 7.15 -4.70
CA GLU A 361 -7.32 6.56 -5.89
C GLU A 361 -7.77 5.12 -5.63
N ALA A 362 -6.93 4.31 -5.00
CA ALA A 362 -7.27 2.94 -4.64
C ALA A 362 -8.42 2.88 -3.61
N GLN A 363 -8.41 3.77 -2.61
CA GLN A 363 -9.48 3.88 -1.61
C GLN A 363 -10.80 4.33 -2.23
N ALA A 364 -10.77 5.31 -3.12
CA ALA A 364 -11.93 5.82 -3.85
C ALA A 364 -12.54 4.76 -4.80
N ALA A 365 -11.73 3.82 -5.32
CA ALA A 365 -12.20 2.74 -6.18
C ALA A 365 -12.92 1.61 -5.42
N VAL A 366 -12.78 1.54 -4.09
CA VAL A 366 -13.37 0.45 -3.27
C VAL A 366 -14.88 0.32 -3.43
N PRO A 367 -15.70 1.40 -3.38
CA PRO A 367 -17.15 1.26 -3.49
C PRO A 367 -17.65 0.70 -4.83
N ALA A 368 -16.89 0.93 -5.90
CA ALA A 368 -17.20 0.37 -7.23
C ALA A 368 -16.73 -1.08 -7.39
N ALA A 369 -15.66 -1.47 -6.68
CA ALA A 369 -15.03 -2.78 -6.81
C ALA A 369 -15.58 -3.83 -5.82
N ILE A 370 -16.13 -3.42 -4.68
CA ILE A 370 -16.57 -4.31 -3.60
C ILE A 370 -18.00 -3.93 -3.18
N PRO A 371 -18.98 -4.84 -3.29
CA PRO A 371 -20.36 -4.55 -2.92
C PRO A 371 -20.48 -4.12 -1.45
N ASN A 372 -21.47 -3.28 -1.16
CA ASN A 372 -21.83 -2.82 0.19
C ASN A 372 -20.66 -2.20 0.97
N THR A 373 -19.80 -1.44 0.24
CA THR A 373 -18.72 -0.66 0.84
C THR A 373 -18.95 0.84 0.64
N GLY A 374 -18.28 1.66 1.42
CA GLY A 374 -18.36 3.11 1.34
C GLY A 374 -17.01 3.75 1.65
N TYR A 375 -16.85 4.99 1.25
CA TYR A 375 -15.62 5.76 1.30
C TYR A 375 -15.95 7.17 1.82
N THR A 376 -15.12 7.71 2.70
CA THR A 376 -15.31 9.03 3.31
C THR A 376 -14.07 9.90 3.10
N VAL A 377 -14.23 11.03 2.44
CA VAL A 377 -13.17 11.99 2.13
C VAL A 377 -12.90 12.91 3.33
N ILE A 378 -11.62 13.16 3.63
CA ILE A 378 -11.19 14.00 4.76
C ILE A 378 -9.99 14.90 4.42
N ASN A 379 -9.77 15.24 3.15
CA ASN A 379 -8.66 16.09 2.73
C ASN A 379 -8.81 17.57 3.13
N ASP A 380 -9.95 17.94 3.66
CA ASP A 380 -10.27 19.29 4.16
C ASP A 380 -10.05 19.47 5.67
N ILE A 381 -9.85 18.37 6.40
CA ILE A 381 -9.66 18.34 7.85
C ILE A 381 -8.33 17.68 8.25
N GLY A 382 -7.39 17.60 7.30
CA GLY A 382 -6.05 17.09 7.49
C GLY A 382 -5.12 18.04 8.25
N ASN A 383 -3.90 17.57 8.45
CA ASN A 383 -2.77 18.37 8.89
C ASN A 383 -1.51 17.85 8.20
N THR A 384 -1.00 18.58 7.22
CA THR A 384 0.15 18.14 6.43
C THR A 384 1.45 17.98 7.24
N LYS A 385 1.48 18.50 8.48
CA LYS A 385 2.61 18.39 9.42
C LYS A 385 2.42 17.30 10.46
N ASP A 386 1.19 16.78 10.63
CA ASP A 386 0.87 15.69 11.56
C ASP A 386 0.00 14.65 10.86
N ILE A 387 0.49 13.41 10.79
CA ILE A 387 -0.21 12.28 10.17
C ILE A 387 -1.51 11.91 10.92
N HIS A 388 -1.72 12.47 12.12
CA HIS A 388 -2.87 12.23 12.98
C HIS A 388 -3.73 13.50 13.13
N PRO A 389 -4.59 13.85 12.17
CA PRO A 389 -5.51 14.98 12.32
C PRO A 389 -6.35 14.83 13.57
N ARG A 390 -6.43 15.91 14.37
CA ARG A 390 -7.13 15.89 15.67
C ARG A 390 -8.65 15.99 15.52
N ASN A 391 -9.14 16.54 14.42
CA ASN A 391 -10.57 16.59 14.11
C ASN A 391 -11.10 15.16 13.76
N LYS A 392 -11.37 14.37 14.80
CA LYS A 392 -12.04 13.06 14.63
C LYS A 392 -13.56 13.20 14.66
N GLN A 393 -14.06 14.35 15.06
CA GLN A 393 -15.48 14.67 15.09
C GLN A 393 -16.12 14.56 13.71
N ASP A 394 -15.55 15.24 12.72
CA ASP A 394 -16.05 15.18 11.35
C ASP A 394 -15.82 13.80 10.70
N VAL A 395 -14.73 13.13 11.02
CA VAL A 395 -14.50 11.77 10.54
C VAL A 395 -15.62 10.82 11.00
N GLY A 396 -15.90 10.80 12.31
CA GLY A 396 -16.97 9.97 12.88
C GLY A 396 -18.37 10.36 12.36
N LEU A 397 -18.64 11.66 12.25
CA LEU A 397 -19.91 12.19 11.76
C LEU A 397 -20.17 11.79 10.29
N ARG A 398 -19.21 11.99 9.39
CA ARG A 398 -19.33 11.66 7.96
C ARG A 398 -19.56 10.17 7.76
N MET A 399 -18.76 9.32 8.40
CA MET A 399 -18.94 7.86 8.33
C MET A 399 -20.30 7.42 8.89
N ALA A 400 -20.75 7.99 10.01
CA ALA A 400 -22.03 7.65 10.60
C ALA A 400 -23.20 8.10 9.73
N ASN A 401 -23.16 9.27 9.11
CA ASN A 401 -24.18 9.73 8.18
C ASN A 401 -24.26 8.81 6.95
N GLN A 402 -23.11 8.36 6.42
CA GLN A 402 -23.09 7.37 5.35
C GLN A 402 -23.76 6.04 5.80
N ALA A 403 -23.44 5.55 6.99
CA ALA A 403 -24.07 4.34 7.54
C ALA A 403 -25.58 4.54 7.77
N LEU A 404 -26.00 5.67 8.33
CA LEU A 404 -27.42 5.99 8.56
C LEU A 404 -28.22 5.98 7.26
N ASN A 405 -27.71 6.59 6.21
CA ASN A 405 -28.38 6.60 4.91
C ASN A 405 -28.34 5.22 4.24
N ARG A 406 -27.16 4.57 4.13
CA ARG A 406 -26.99 3.37 3.30
C ARG A 406 -27.39 2.08 4.01
N THR A 407 -26.99 1.93 5.29
CA THR A 407 -27.25 0.70 6.06
C THR A 407 -28.61 0.74 6.75
N TYR A 408 -29.04 1.91 7.23
CA TYR A 408 -30.30 2.05 7.96
C TYR A 408 -31.44 2.67 7.15
N GLY A 409 -31.18 3.04 5.89
CA GLY A 409 -32.20 3.50 4.94
C GLY A 409 -32.72 4.92 5.19
N MET A 410 -32.08 5.72 6.03
CA MET A 410 -32.49 7.10 6.38
C MET A 410 -32.11 8.08 5.28
N LYS A 411 -32.90 8.10 4.19
CA LYS A 411 -32.58 8.85 2.97
C LYS A 411 -32.53 10.36 3.12
N GLU A 412 -33.14 10.91 4.17
CA GLU A 412 -33.09 12.32 4.55
C GLU A 412 -31.71 12.75 5.06
N ILE A 413 -30.88 11.82 5.52
CA ILE A 413 -29.49 12.10 5.95
C ILE A 413 -28.58 12.09 4.74
N ARG A 414 -28.20 13.28 4.29
CA ARG A 414 -27.27 13.46 3.19
C ARG A 414 -25.82 13.21 3.66
N TRP A 415 -25.03 12.59 2.78
CA TRP A 415 -23.66 12.15 3.12
C TRP A 415 -22.71 12.18 1.92
N GLU A 416 -23.25 12.30 0.71
CA GLU A 416 -22.52 12.13 -0.54
C GLU A 416 -21.56 13.28 -0.75
N GLU A 417 -20.28 13.01 -0.92
CA GLU A 417 -19.25 13.93 -1.39
C GLU A 417 -19.32 14.09 -2.93
N PRO A 418 -18.79 15.19 -3.50
CA PRO A 418 -18.65 15.32 -4.95
C PRO A 418 -17.74 14.21 -5.51
N VAL A 419 -18.24 13.46 -6.46
CA VAL A 419 -17.52 12.35 -7.10
C VAL A 419 -17.33 12.66 -8.59
N TYR A 420 -16.12 12.47 -9.10
CA TYR A 420 -15.86 12.59 -10.54
C TYR A 420 -16.83 11.70 -11.34
N LYS A 421 -17.48 12.29 -12.34
CA LYS A 421 -18.41 11.61 -13.25
C LYS A 421 -17.84 11.43 -14.64
N SER A 422 -17.46 12.54 -15.28
CA SER A 422 -16.99 12.55 -16.66
C SER A 422 -16.17 13.79 -16.96
N PHE A 423 -15.46 13.78 -18.08
CA PHE A 423 -14.81 14.97 -18.62
C PHE A 423 -15.12 15.14 -20.12
N ALA A 424 -15.01 16.38 -20.59
CA ALA A 424 -15.09 16.73 -21.99
C ALA A 424 -14.04 17.79 -22.34
N VAL A 425 -13.42 17.66 -23.52
CA VAL A 425 -12.50 18.68 -24.06
C VAL A 425 -13.29 19.69 -24.86
N GLU A 426 -13.15 20.97 -24.48
CA GLU A 426 -13.83 22.11 -25.09
C GLU A 426 -12.79 23.08 -25.67
N GLY A 427 -12.22 22.73 -26.83
CA GLY A 427 -11.11 23.46 -27.45
C GLY A 427 -9.85 23.40 -26.56
N ALA A 428 -9.36 24.57 -26.11
CA ALA A 428 -8.22 24.66 -25.19
C ALA A 428 -8.58 24.45 -23.72
N LYS A 429 -9.84 24.11 -23.42
CA LYS A 429 -10.33 23.88 -22.07
C LYS A 429 -10.73 22.44 -21.85
N LEU A 430 -10.79 22.00 -20.60
CA LEU A 430 -11.31 20.70 -20.21
C LEU A 430 -12.37 20.91 -19.12
N ARG A 431 -13.57 20.40 -19.35
CA ARG A 431 -14.68 20.40 -18.40
C ARG A 431 -14.70 19.09 -17.64
N VAL A 432 -14.76 19.17 -16.31
CA VAL A 432 -14.97 18.03 -15.40
C VAL A 432 -16.34 18.15 -14.77
N THR A 433 -17.15 17.10 -14.86
CA THR A 433 -18.49 17.04 -14.25
C THR A 433 -18.47 16.10 -13.06
N PHE A 434 -19.19 16.46 -12.02
CA PHE A 434 -19.29 15.70 -10.78
C PHE A 434 -20.72 15.22 -10.52
N ASP A 435 -20.87 14.04 -9.93
CA ASP A 435 -22.09 13.61 -9.25
C ASP A 435 -22.09 14.15 -7.82
N HIS A 436 -23.26 14.25 -7.18
CA HIS A 436 -23.46 14.78 -5.81
C HIS A 436 -22.88 16.17 -5.58
N ALA A 437 -22.88 16.98 -6.61
CA ALA A 437 -22.26 18.31 -6.65
C ALA A 437 -23.25 19.48 -6.58
N GLU A 438 -24.48 19.24 -6.12
CA GLU A 438 -25.47 20.30 -5.96
C GLU A 438 -24.93 21.39 -5.04
N GLY A 439 -24.92 22.65 -5.53
CA GLY A 439 -24.36 23.78 -4.81
C GLY A 439 -22.83 23.73 -4.71
N LEU A 440 -22.16 23.15 -5.72
CA LEU A 440 -20.68 23.12 -5.81
C LEU A 440 -20.10 24.51 -5.61
N LYS A 441 -19.13 24.62 -4.73
CA LYS A 441 -18.49 25.87 -4.33
C LYS A 441 -17.11 25.63 -3.76
N THR A 442 -16.39 26.69 -3.47
CA THR A 442 -15.18 26.62 -2.65
C THR A 442 -15.51 27.03 -1.22
N ARG A 443 -14.88 26.40 -0.22
CA ARG A 443 -15.11 26.67 1.20
C ARG A 443 -14.58 28.02 1.66
N ASP A 444 -13.65 28.62 0.90
CA ASP A 444 -12.96 29.89 1.21
C ASP A 444 -13.32 31.06 0.25
N GLY A 445 -14.21 30.83 -0.70
CA GLY A 445 -14.62 31.79 -1.70
C GLY A 445 -13.57 32.15 -2.76
N ARG A 446 -12.42 31.46 -2.77
CA ARG A 446 -11.34 31.61 -3.76
C ARG A 446 -11.57 30.68 -4.94
N PRO A 447 -10.90 30.87 -6.10
CA PRO A 447 -10.94 29.90 -7.19
C PRO A 447 -10.59 28.48 -6.71
N PRO A 448 -11.15 27.42 -7.34
CA PRO A 448 -10.82 26.05 -7.01
C PRO A 448 -9.32 25.77 -7.17
N THR A 449 -8.75 25.03 -6.23
CA THR A 449 -7.32 24.74 -6.17
C THR A 449 -7.01 23.27 -6.49
N TRP A 450 -5.71 22.95 -6.69
CA TRP A 450 -5.18 21.60 -6.88
C TRP A 450 -5.63 20.90 -8.16
N PHE A 451 -6.03 21.65 -9.19
CA PHE A 451 -6.25 21.14 -10.54
C PHE A 451 -4.99 21.29 -11.38
N GLU A 452 -4.67 20.26 -12.14
CA GLU A 452 -3.57 20.26 -13.11
C GLU A 452 -4.05 19.66 -14.43
N LEU A 453 -3.61 20.27 -15.54
CA LEU A 453 -3.85 19.82 -16.90
C LEU A 453 -2.57 19.29 -17.55
N CYS A 454 -2.71 18.30 -18.39
CA CYS A 454 -1.66 17.73 -19.22
C CYS A 454 -2.02 17.91 -20.71
N GLY A 455 -1.11 18.44 -21.48
CA GLY A 455 -1.20 18.55 -22.94
C GLY A 455 -0.54 17.39 -23.65
N GLN A 456 -0.27 17.57 -24.95
CA GLN A 456 0.38 16.56 -25.81
C GLN A 456 1.80 16.20 -25.37
N ASP A 457 2.46 17.09 -24.63
CA ASP A 457 3.81 16.88 -24.09
C ASP A 457 3.88 15.96 -22.86
N GLY A 458 2.74 15.48 -22.36
CA GLY A 458 2.67 14.58 -21.21
C GLY A 458 2.99 15.23 -19.87
N LEU A 459 3.17 16.57 -19.81
CA LEU A 459 3.52 17.29 -18.58
C LEU A 459 2.29 17.91 -17.92
N PHE A 460 2.10 17.64 -16.64
CA PHE A 460 1.07 18.30 -15.84
C PHE A 460 1.48 19.70 -15.43
N ARG A 461 0.57 20.65 -15.62
CA ARG A 461 0.73 22.05 -15.22
C ARG A 461 -0.47 22.49 -14.40
N LYS A 462 -0.23 23.35 -13.42
CA LYS A 462 -1.30 23.96 -12.63
C LYS A 462 -2.33 24.58 -13.58
N ALA A 463 -3.59 24.27 -13.35
CA ALA A 463 -4.71 24.79 -14.13
C ALA A 463 -5.44 25.91 -13.37
N ASP A 464 -5.90 26.89 -14.12
CA ASP A 464 -6.96 27.78 -13.70
C ASP A 464 -8.28 27.03 -13.75
N ALA A 465 -9.11 27.19 -12.71
CA ALA A 465 -10.34 26.44 -12.54
C ALA A 465 -11.52 27.39 -12.25
N LEU A 466 -12.64 27.17 -12.93
CA LEU A 466 -13.87 27.92 -12.76
C LEU A 466 -15.04 26.97 -12.55
N ILE A 467 -15.82 27.18 -11.49
CA ILE A 467 -17.04 26.41 -11.24
C ILE A 467 -18.14 26.87 -12.22
N ASP A 468 -18.81 25.91 -12.86
CA ASP A 468 -19.95 26.12 -13.74
C ASP A 468 -21.01 25.04 -13.47
N GLY A 469 -21.98 25.38 -12.64
CA GLY A 469 -22.99 24.45 -12.12
C GLY A 469 -22.37 23.30 -11.33
N ASN A 470 -22.59 22.07 -11.77
CA ASN A 470 -22.01 20.85 -11.18
C ASN A 470 -20.69 20.44 -11.86
N SER A 471 -20.04 21.37 -12.55
CA SER A 471 -18.80 21.16 -13.30
C SER A 471 -17.74 22.16 -12.91
N VAL A 472 -16.48 21.81 -13.22
CA VAL A 472 -15.33 22.72 -13.16
C VAL A 472 -14.71 22.77 -14.55
N VAL A 473 -14.53 23.99 -15.08
CA VAL A 473 -13.87 24.23 -16.37
C VAL A 473 -12.42 24.63 -16.09
N LEU A 474 -11.51 23.90 -16.74
CA LEU A 474 -10.07 24.01 -16.54
C LEU A 474 -9.38 24.59 -17.77
N SER A 475 -8.37 25.43 -17.55
CA SER A 475 -7.43 25.88 -18.57
C SER A 475 -6.04 26.04 -17.99
N ALA A 476 -5.00 25.94 -18.81
CA ALA A 476 -3.64 26.18 -18.34
C ALA A 476 -2.81 26.88 -19.43
N PRO A 477 -1.91 27.81 -19.06
CA PRO A 477 -1.00 28.45 -20.00
C PRO A 477 -0.18 27.40 -20.79
N GLY A 478 -0.09 27.58 -22.12
CA GLY A 478 0.67 26.69 -22.98
C GLY A 478 0.00 25.36 -23.33
N ILE A 479 -1.22 25.11 -22.87
CA ILE A 479 -2.00 23.92 -23.25
C ILE A 479 -3.16 24.34 -24.14
N SER A 480 -3.04 24.08 -25.45
CA SER A 480 -4.09 24.35 -26.44
C SER A 480 -4.97 23.11 -26.73
N ALA A 481 -4.49 21.90 -26.38
CA ALA A 481 -5.20 20.64 -26.53
C ALA A 481 -4.99 19.78 -25.27
N PRO A 482 -5.84 19.93 -24.25
CA PRO A 482 -5.72 19.14 -23.02
C PRO A 482 -6.05 17.66 -23.31
N MET A 483 -5.20 16.77 -22.81
CA MET A 483 -5.28 15.31 -23.00
C MET A 483 -5.69 14.59 -21.72
N ALA A 484 -5.25 15.10 -20.57
CA ALA A 484 -5.55 14.53 -19.26
C ALA A 484 -5.58 15.62 -18.19
N MET A 485 -6.17 15.29 -17.07
CA MET A 485 -6.12 16.13 -15.86
C MET A 485 -5.95 15.27 -14.61
N ARG A 486 -5.53 15.91 -13.53
CA ARG A 486 -5.55 15.34 -12.18
C ARG A 486 -5.96 16.40 -11.17
N PHE A 487 -6.63 15.95 -10.10
CA PHE A 487 -7.12 16.78 -9.02
C PHE A 487 -6.58 16.25 -7.70
N ALA A 488 -6.08 17.15 -6.84
CA ALA A 488 -5.50 16.81 -5.53
C ALA A 488 -4.41 15.72 -5.64
N TRP A 489 -3.57 15.77 -6.67
CA TRP A 489 -2.59 14.72 -6.97
C TRP A 489 -1.22 15.00 -6.34
N ASP A 490 -1.24 15.44 -5.08
CA ASP A 490 -0.07 15.67 -4.24
C ASP A 490 -0.37 15.29 -2.79
N GLN A 491 0.60 14.75 -2.08
CA GLN A 491 0.46 14.34 -0.67
C GLN A 491 0.08 15.50 0.27
N LEU A 492 0.31 16.73 -0.14
CA LEU A 492 -0.02 17.95 0.61
C LEU A 492 -1.35 18.59 0.18
N ALA A 493 -2.09 17.94 -0.70
CA ALA A 493 -3.29 18.53 -1.27
C ALA A 493 -4.40 18.68 -0.23
N GLU A 494 -4.73 19.92 0.07
CA GLU A 494 -5.88 20.36 0.87
C GLU A 494 -6.82 21.19 -0.02
N PRO A 495 -7.55 20.57 -0.96
CA PRO A 495 -8.38 21.29 -1.92
C PRO A 495 -9.55 22.01 -1.23
N ASN A 496 -9.96 23.13 -1.82
CA ASN A 496 -11.04 23.93 -1.29
C ASN A 496 -12.43 23.63 -1.91
N LEU A 497 -12.50 22.69 -2.87
CA LEU A 497 -13.74 22.34 -3.58
C LEU A 497 -14.65 21.49 -2.71
N VAL A 498 -15.88 21.96 -2.49
CA VAL A 498 -16.93 21.29 -1.69
C VAL A 498 -18.28 21.40 -2.37
N ASN A 499 -19.21 20.49 -2.06
CA ASN A 499 -20.61 20.64 -2.47
C ASN A 499 -21.41 21.55 -1.53
N GLY A 500 -22.72 21.67 -1.75
CA GLY A 500 -23.65 22.47 -0.94
C GLY A 500 -23.71 22.02 0.52
N LEU A 501 -23.39 20.77 0.83
CA LEU A 501 -23.29 20.21 2.18
C LEU A 501 -21.96 20.55 2.89
N GLY A 502 -21.02 21.15 2.19
CA GLY A 502 -19.67 21.41 2.70
C GLY A 502 -18.76 20.17 2.70
N LEU A 503 -19.13 19.11 2.00
CA LEU A 503 -18.33 17.91 1.89
C LEU A 503 -17.32 18.05 0.74
N PRO A 504 -16.04 17.65 0.95
CA PRO A 504 -14.97 17.86 -0.01
C PRO A 504 -14.97 16.84 -1.15
N ALA A 505 -14.45 17.24 -2.31
CA ALA A 505 -14.14 16.31 -3.39
C ALA A 505 -12.85 15.54 -3.09
N GLY A 506 -12.85 14.24 -3.37
CA GLY A 506 -11.68 13.37 -3.27
C GLY A 506 -10.72 13.53 -4.44
N ALA A 507 -9.50 13.01 -4.32
CA ALA A 507 -8.52 13.01 -5.40
C ALA A 507 -8.94 12.08 -6.55
N PHE A 508 -8.69 12.49 -7.78
CA PHE A 508 -8.93 11.67 -8.98
C PHE A 508 -8.08 12.17 -10.15
N ARG A 509 -8.02 11.35 -11.19
CA ARG A 509 -7.45 11.70 -12.50
C ARG A 509 -8.33 11.17 -13.62
N CYS A 510 -8.28 11.82 -14.78
CA CYS A 510 -8.99 11.39 -15.97
C CYS A 510 -8.28 11.80 -17.24
N GLY A 511 -8.74 11.25 -18.36
CA GLY A 511 -8.13 11.43 -19.67
C GLY A 511 -6.95 10.48 -19.92
N ASN A 512 -6.42 10.55 -21.12
CA ASN A 512 -5.30 9.71 -21.55
C ASN A 512 -4.03 10.57 -21.56
N LYS A 513 -3.27 10.50 -20.47
CA LYS A 513 -1.93 11.08 -20.47
C LYS A 513 -1.13 10.46 -21.64
N PRO A 514 -0.57 11.24 -22.55
CA PRO A 514 0.28 10.70 -23.59
C PRO A 514 1.38 9.85 -22.98
N LYS A 515 1.58 8.65 -23.54
CA LYS A 515 2.80 7.90 -23.23
C LYS A 515 4.00 8.74 -23.68
N LEU A 516 5.10 8.60 -23.02
CA LEU A 516 6.32 9.40 -23.18
C LEU A 516 7.03 9.32 -24.55
N ASP A 517 6.30 9.19 -25.64
CA ASP A 517 6.83 9.64 -26.92
C ASP A 517 6.90 11.18 -27.02
N GLY A 518 6.49 11.88 -25.96
CA GLY A 518 6.45 13.35 -25.93
C GLY A 518 7.79 14.05 -26.06
N ALA A 519 8.92 13.42 -25.65
CA ALA A 519 10.25 13.99 -25.96
C ALA A 519 10.57 13.96 -27.46
N LEU A 520 9.92 13.05 -28.22
CA LEU A 520 10.05 13.00 -29.68
C LEU A 520 9.17 14.05 -30.37
N ALA A 521 8.25 14.69 -29.69
CA ALA A 521 7.46 15.81 -30.17
C ALA A 521 8.17 17.18 -30.03
N LEU A 522 9.44 17.19 -29.59
CA LEU A 522 10.24 18.41 -29.56
C LEU A 522 10.46 18.93 -30.97
N PRO A 523 10.25 20.24 -31.22
CA PRO A 523 10.46 20.83 -32.54
C PRO A 523 11.86 20.53 -33.10
N GLU A 524 12.87 20.44 -32.24
CA GLU A 524 14.25 20.13 -32.60
C GLU A 524 14.45 18.75 -33.23
N LEU A 525 13.53 17.83 -32.93
CA LEU A 525 13.54 16.46 -33.46
C LEU A 525 12.72 16.27 -34.75
N GLN A 526 12.12 17.35 -35.27
CA GLN A 526 11.34 17.28 -36.50
C GLN A 526 12.21 16.83 -37.69
N GLY A 527 11.80 15.77 -38.35
CA GLY A 527 12.52 15.18 -39.47
C GLY A 527 13.64 14.22 -39.10
N PHE A 528 13.84 13.96 -37.80
CA PHE A 528 14.74 12.90 -37.34
C PHE A 528 14.06 11.53 -37.42
N ARG A 529 14.86 10.48 -37.70
CA ARG A 529 14.44 9.08 -37.63
C ARG A 529 15.14 8.37 -36.50
N LYS A 530 14.43 7.48 -35.78
CA LYS A 530 15.03 6.64 -34.74
C LYS A 530 16.03 5.65 -35.35
N VAL A 531 17.14 5.47 -34.66
CA VAL A 531 18.17 4.47 -35.01
C VAL A 531 18.29 3.44 -33.89
N TYR A 532 18.30 3.88 -32.65
CA TYR A 532 18.30 3.01 -31.48
C TYR A 532 17.28 3.46 -30.46
N GLU A 533 16.70 2.48 -29.79
CA GLU A 533 15.91 2.69 -28.59
C GLU A 533 16.19 1.56 -27.60
N ILE A 534 16.52 1.93 -26.35
CA ILE A 534 16.83 0.98 -25.32
C ILE A 534 16.22 1.42 -23.99
N ASP A 535 15.59 0.50 -23.29
CA ASP A 535 15.27 0.66 -21.87
C ASP A 535 16.49 0.22 -21.07
N LEU A 536 17.14 1.19 -20.40
CA LEU A 536 18.37 0.96 -19.67
C LEU A 536 18.08 -0.02 -18.50
N PRO A 537 18.89 -1.07 -18.32
CA PRO A 537 18.60 -2.12 -17.33
C PRO A 537 18.70 -1.61 -15.90
N THR A 538 17.94 -2.23 -15.00
CA THR A 538 18.02 -1.99 -13.56
C THR A 538 19.10 -2.79 -12.87
N GLY A 539 19.71 -3.73 -13.57
CA GLY A 539 20.80 -4.58 -13.09
C GLY A 539 21.52 -5.28 -14.23
N GLY A 540 22.66 -5.86 -13.95
CA GLY A 540 23.53 -6.45 -14.95
C GLY A 540 24.56 -5.45 -15.51
N ASN A 541 25.42 -5.90 -16.38
CA ASN A 541 26.36 -5.03 -17.09
C ASN A 541 26.47 -5.41 -18.56
N PHE A 542 26.79 -4.45 -19.41
CA PHE A 542 27.01 -4.67 -20.84
C PHE A 542 28.34 -5.38 -21.16
N ASN A 543 29.15 -5.68 -20.16
CA ASN A 543 30.39 -6.43 -20.34
C ASN A 543 30.16 -7.86 -20.80
N ALA A 544 29.12 -8.50 -20.31
CA ALA A 544 28.87 -9.90 -20.57
C ALA A 544 28.21 -10.14 -21.92
N ALA A 545 27.38 -9.18 -22.41
CA ALA A 545 26.62 -9.28 -23.65
C ALA A 545 26.34 -7.91 -24.25
N PRO A 546 26.11 -7.83 -25.58
CA PRO A 546 25.63 -6.60 -26.20
C PRO A 546 24.34 -6.07 -25.58
N PRO A 547 24.14 -4.74 -25.55
CA PRO A 547 22.87 -4.17 -25.11
C PRO A 547 21.72 -4.71 -25.95
N LYS A 548 20.61 -5.04 -25.29
CA LYS A 548 19.39 -5.47 -25.97
C LYS A 548 18.52 -4.25 -26.28
N TYR A 549 18.57 -3.81 -27.51
CA TYR A 549 17.77 -2.70 -28.01
C TYR A 549 16.32 -3.13 -28.25
N ALA A 550 15.38 -2.26 -27.92
CA ALA A 550 13.97 -2.35 -28.36
C ALA A 550 13.85 -2.02 -29.86
N LEU A 551 14.69 -1.11 -30.35
CA LEU A 551 14.88 -0.81 -31.77
C LEU A 551 16.39 -0.79 -32.07
N ASP A 552 16.85 -1.57 -33.06
CA ASP A 552 18.19 -1.54 -33.63
C ASP A 552 18.08 -1.37 -35.16
N ALA A 553 18.23 -0.15 -35.61
CA ALA A 553 18.29 0.22 -37.01
C ALA A 553 19.66 0.75 -37.45
N GLY A 554 20.73 0.48 -36.66
CA GLY A 554 22.08 0.93 -36.95
C GLY A 554 22.64 0.41 -38.27
N SER A 555 22.14 -0.73 -38.76
CA SER A 555 22.50 -1.29 -40.08
C SER A 555 21.62 -0.80 -41.25
N ALA A 556 20.58 -0.01 -40.96
CA ALA A 556 19.57 0.36 -41.97
C ALA A 556 20.03 1.43 -43.00
N GLY A 557 21.29 1.80 -43.04
CA GLY A 557 21.89 2.69 -44.02
C GLY A 557 21.24 4.08 -44.12
N GLY A 558 21.86 4.97 -44.86
CA GLY A 558 21.41 6.33 -45.12
C GLY A 558 22.34 7.38 -44.56
N ALA A 559 22.62 8.40 -45.37
CA ALA A 559 23.43 9.54 -44.94
C ALA A 559 22.70 10.33 -43.84
N PHE A 560 23.41 10.85 -42.88
CA PHE A 560 22.93 11.77 -41.86
C PHE A 560 24.01 12.79 -41.49
N ALA A 561 23.56 13.97 -41.12
CA ALA A 561 24.42 15.06 -40.74
C ALA A 561 24.26 15.48 -39.27
N ARG A 562 23.13 15.11 -38.65
CA ARG A 562 22.81 15.43 -37.25
C ARG A 562 22.50 14.17 -36.48
N VAL A 563 22.82 14.16 -35.22
CA VAL A 563 22.47 13.10 -34.27
C VAL A 563 21.80 13.71 -33.06
N ALA A 564 20.82 13.02 -32.52
CA ALA A 564 20.17 13.37 -31.26
C ALA A 564 20.17 12.20 -30.30
N TYR A 565 20.46 12.49 -29.03
CA TYR A 565 20.32 11.57 -27.90
C TYR A 565 19.25 12.11 -26.98
N VAL A 566 18.27 11.29 -26.66
CA VAL A 566 17.16 11.64 -25.78
C VAL A 566 17.11 10.64 -24.64
N LEU A 567 17.52 11.09 -23.44
CA LEU A 567 17.34 10.32 -22.22
C LEU A 567 16.02 10.71 -21.57
N GLN A 568 15.19 9.71 -21.29
CA GLN A 568 13.89 9.85 -20.63
C GLN A 568 13.89 9.03 -19.36
N LEU A 569 13.51 9.67 -18.25
CA LEU A 569 13.40 9.05 -16.93
C LEU A 569 11.98 9.29 -16.41
N GLN A 570 11.33 8.24 -15.93
CA GLN A 570 10.05 8.35 -15.23
C GLN A 570 10.17 7.80 -13.82
N GLN A 571 9.72 8.58 -12.88
CA GLN A 571 9.53 8.18 -11.49
C GLN A 571 8.12 8.59 -11.08
N ALA A 572 7.26 7.62 -10.85
CA ALA A 572 5.83 7.83 -10.67
C ALA A 572 5.24 8.70 -11.82
N GLU A 573 4.59 9.79 -11.51
CA GLU A 573 4.01 10.71 -12.51
C GLU A 573 5.01 11.76 -13.05
N SER A 574 6.22 11.79 -12.51
CA SER A 574 7.26 12.75 -12.91
C SER A 574 8.05 12.22 -14.08
N ILE A 575 8.06 12.98 -15.17
CA ILE A 575 8.84 12.69 -16.37
C ILE A 575 9.94 13.72 -16.46
N ARG A 576 11.17 13.24 -16.55
CA ARG A 576 12.35 14.05 -16.80
C ARG A 576 12.98 13.65 -18.10
N TYR A 577 13.45 14.61 -18.88
CA TYR A 577 14.17 14.33 -20.11
C TYR A 577 15.32 15.29 -20.33
N VAL A 578 16.33 14.79 -21.00
CA VAL A 578 17.40 15.59 -21.63
C VAL A 578 17.47 15.18 -23.09
N CYS A 579 17.29 16.15 -23.97
CA CYS A 579 17.47 16.00 -25.40
C CYS A 579 18.69 16.80 -25.83
N THR A 580 19.67 16.13 -26.43
CA THR A 580 20.86 16.75 -27.02
C THR A 580 20.87 16.50 -28.52
N VAL A 581 20.94 17.55 -29.32
CA VAL A 581 21.05 17.49 -30.78
C VAL A 581 22.37 18.13 -31.18
N MET A 582 23.18 17.43 -31.97
CA MET A 582 24.51 17.88 -32.36
C MET A 582 24.83 17.48 -33.79
N ASP A 583 25.88 18.07 -34.38
CA ASP A 583 26.45 17.58 -35.61
C ASP A 583 26.93 16.13 -35.46
N ALA A 584 26.72 15.33 -36.50
CA ALA A 584 27.14 13.94 -36.45
C ALA A 584 28.65 13.80 -36.39
N PHE A 585 29.14 13.21 -35.33
CA PHE A 585 30.59 12.96 -35.11
C PHE A 585 31.10 11.69 -35.82
N THR A 586 30.20 10.93 -36.42
CA THR A 586 30.49 9.76 -37.25
C THR A 586 29.47 9.67 -38.40
N LYS A 587 29.88 9.02 -39.49
CA LYS A 587 28.97 8.67 -40.61
C LYS A 587 28.46 7.23 -40.50
N ASP A 588 28.94 6.47 -39.56
CA ASP A 588 28.58 5.08 -39.30
C ASP A 588 27.54 5.00 -38.17
N ALA A 589 26.29 4.73 -38.51
CA ALA A 589 25.21 4.64 -37.53
C ALA A 589 25.45 3.55 -36.48
N LYS A 590 26.20 2.50 -36.78
CA LYS A 590 26.58 1.46 -35.80
C LYS A 590 27.39 1.99 -34.63
N LYS A 591 28.09 3.12 -34.81
CA LYS A 591 28.88 3.79 -33.77
C LYS A 591 28.07 4.76 -32.90
N LEU A 592 26.79 4.88 -33.12
CA LEU A 592 25.92 5.77 -32.32
C LEU A 592 25.26 5.07 -31.14
N GLY A 593 25.27 3.74 -31.11
CA GLY A 593 24.71 2.95 -30.01
C GLY A 593 25.64 2.88 -28.79
N ILE A 594 25.17 2.23 -27.72
CA ILE A 594 25.95 2.02 -26.50
C ILE A 594 26.98 0.89 -26.73
N PRO A 595 28.27 1.13 -26.58
CA PRO A 595 29.29 0.12 -26.70
C PRO A 595 29.26 -0.85 -25.49
N HIS A 596 29.80 -2.04 -25.65
CA HIS A 596 29.99 -3.00 -24.58
C HIS A 596 31.44 -3.49 -24.56
N ALA A 597 31.89 -4.06 -23.47
CA ALA A 597 33.30 -4.42 -23.27
C ALA A 597 33.93 -5.28 -24.37
N ARG A 598 33.14 -6.15 -25.00
CA ARG A 598 33.61 -7.03 -26.08
C ARG A 598 33.43 -6.46 -27.48
N SER A 599 32.85 -5.26 -27.60
CA SER A 599 32.65 -4.62 -28.89
C SER A 599 33.92 -4.05 -29.50
N GLY A 600 34.95 -3.81 -28.67
CA GLY A 600 36.14 -3.06 -29.08
C GLY A 600 35.84 -1.61 -29.49
N ILE A 601 34.65 -1.13 -29.27
CA ILE A 601 34.20 0.22 -29.62
C ILE A 601 34.50 1.11 -28.43
N PHE A 602 35.48 1.95 -28.57
CA PHE A 602 35.72 3.10 -27.73
C PHE A 602 35.52 4.36 -28.58
N HIS A 603 34.93 5.37 -28.00
CA HIS A 603 34.50 6.49 -28.77
C HIS A 603 34.43 7.76 -27.93
N GLN A 604 35.24 8.75 -28.28
CA GLN A 604 35.22 10.08 -27.71
C GLN A 604 35.27 11.09 -28.85
N ALA A 605 34.34 12.04 -28.86
CA ALA A 605 34.31 13.04 -29.91
C ALA A 605 33.91 14.42 -29.36
N LYS A 606 34.56 15.45 -29.88
CA LYS A 606 34.10 16.82 -29.71
C LYS A 606 32.82 17.01 -30.47
N VAL A 607 31.83 17.69 -29.83
CA VAL A 607 30.55 18.01 -30.47
C VAL A 607 30.52 19.47 -30.92
N ALA A 608 29.80 19.69 -32.02
CA ALA A 608 29.54 21.01 -32.59
C ALA A 608 28.04 21.21 -32.79
N ASN A 609 27.63 22.47 -32.84
CA ASN A 609 26.24 22.87 -33.00
C ASN A 609 25.28 22.16 -32.00
N LEU A 610 25.70 22.09 -30.74
CA LEU A 610 24.97 21.44 -29.67
C LEU A 610 23.74 22.24 -29.28
N THR A 611 22.58 21.66 -29.46
CA THR A 611 21.28 22.15 -28.99
C THR A 611 20.81 21.28 -27.85
N VAL A 612 20.39 21.87 -26.74
CA VAL A 612 19.93 21.15 -25.54
C VAL A 612 18.53 21.59 -25.18
N ARG A 613 17.66 20.63 -24.91
CA ARG A 613 16.33 20.83 -24.31
C ARG A 613 16.15 19.87 -23.16
N SER A 614 15.66 20.39 -22.04
CA SER A 614 15.43 19.59 -20.85
C SER A 614 14.36 20.25 -19.98
N ASN A 615 13.64 19.46 -19.23
CA ASN A 615 12.78 19.91 -18.14
C ASN A 615 13.41 19.69 -16.75
N VAL A 616 14.68 19.32 -16.73
CA VAL A 616 15.44 19.11 -15.47
C VAL A 616 16.08 20.42 -15.06
N GLU A 617 15.86 20.82 -13.81
CA GLU A 617 16.47 22.02 -13.22
C GLU A 617 18.01 21.92 -13.27
N GLY A 618 18.67 23.03 -13.58
CA GLY A 618 20.13 23.10 -13.69
C GLY A 618 20.69 22.67 -15.06
N ILE A 619 19.88 22.11 -15.97
CA ILE A 619 20.28 21.84 -17.35
C ILE A 619 19.94 23.06 -18.22
N PRO A 620 20.95 23.75 -18.78
CA PRO A 620 20.69 24.95 -19.60
C PRO A 620 20.05 24.57 -20.93
N ALA A 621 19.08 25.36 -21.38
CA ALA A 621 18.68 25.35 -22.77
C ALA A 621 19.79 26.01 -23.63
N LEU A 622 20.22 25.32 -24.68
CA LEU A 622 21.28 25.77 -25.58
C LEU A 622 20.81 25.69 -27.02
N ASP A 623 21.28 26.63 -27.83
CA ASP A 623 21.08 26.65 -29.26
C ASP A 623 22.40 26.73 -29.98
N ASN A 624 22.71 25.70 -30.81
CA ASN A 624 23.88 25.63 -31.67
C ASN A 624 25.20 26.06 -30.98
N SER A 625 25.42 25.54 -29.78
CA SER A 625 26.63 25.84 -29.00
C SER A 625 27.80 24.97 -29.42
N ASP A 626 28.95 25.56 -29.61
CA ASP A 626 30.18 24.83 -29.76
C ASP A 626 30.87 24.67 -28.39
N GLY A 627 31.51 23.51 -28.19
CA GLY A 627 32.22 23.20 -26.95
C GLY A 627 31.47 22.24 -26.05
N GLY A 628 31.64 20.99 -26.35
CA GLY A 628 31.19 19.84 -25.60
C GLY A 628 31.81 18.58 -26.17
N ASN A 629 31.60 17.47 -25.49
CA ASN A 629 32.03 16.16 -25.95
C ASN A 629 30.97 15.11 -25.66
N ILE A 630 31.06 14.02 -26.43
CA ILE A 630 30.34 12.78 -26.17
C ILE A 630 31.36 11.67 -25.97
N GLU A 631 31.12 10.81 -25.00
CA GLU A 631 31.99 9.73 -24.65
C GLU A 631 31.24 8.42 -24.48
N PHE A 632 31.85 7.34 -24.99
CA PHE A 632 31.34 5.98 -24.88
C PHE A 632 32.47 5.07 -24.43
N TRP A 633 32.28 4.37 -23.32
CA TRP A 633 33.20 3.41 -22.78
C TRP A 633 32.62 2.03 -22.69
N GLY A 634 33.17 1.10 -23.46
CA GLY A 634 32.71 -0.30 -23.44
C GLY A 634 33.20 -1.07 -22.23
N ALA A 635 34.26 -0.65 -21.55
CA ALA A 635 35.01 -1.45 -20.57
C ALA A 635 35.33 -0.70 -19.30
N ASN A 636 34.98 0.28 -18.83
CA ASN A 636 35.24 0.97 -17.56
C ASN A 636 35.05 2.48 -17.63
N TYR A 637 35.14 3.14 -16.50
CA TYR A 637 35.05 4.60 -16.36
C TYR A 637 36.25 5.36 -16.94
N GLY A 638 37.18 4.78 -17.55
CA GLY A 638 38.39 5.48 -17.93
C GLY A 638 38.60 5.50 -19.41
N ASN A 639 39.26 6.53 -19.86
CA ASN A 639 39.88 6.58 -21.18
C ASN A 639 41.26 5.91 -21.14
N PRO A 640 41.40 4.66 -21.64
CA PRO A 640 42.70 4.00 -21.63
C PRO A 640 43.74 4.71 -22.52
N ASN A 641 43.36 5.63 -23.40
CA ASN A 641 44.17 6.25 -24.39
C ASN A 641 44.29 7.78 -24.29
N GLY A 642 43.70 8.37 -23.26
CA GLY A 642 43.98 9.77 -22.90
C GLY A 642 43.75 10.77 -24.00
N LEU A 643 42.58 10.78 -24.67
CA LEU A 643 42.19 11.93 -25.46
C LEU A 643 41.86 13.09 -24.52
N ASN A 644 42.86 13.85 -24.14
CA ASN A 644 42.68 15.09 -23.42
C ASN A 644 41.90 16.08 -24.28
N LEU A 645 40.58 16.09 -24.13
CA LEU A 645 39.78 17.16 -24.72
C LEU A 645 39.94 18.41 -23.85
N PRO A 646 40.39 19.53 -24.40
CA PRO A 646 40.59 20.76 -23.64
C PRO A 646 39.28 21.18 -22.94
N GLY A 647 39.32 21.33 -21.64
CA GLY A 647 38.18 21.77 -20.81
C GLY A 647 37.42 20.66 -20.14
N ALA A 648 37.67 19.38 -20.42
CA ALA A 648 36.99 18.25 -19.84
C ALA A 648 37.69 17.66 -18.61
N ASN A 649 39.03 17.64 -18.61
CA ASN A 649 39.83 16.93 -17.62
C ASN A 649 39.75 17.53 -16.20
N GLY A 650 39.38 16.69 -15.22
CA GLY A 650 39.42 17.03 -13.81
C GLY A 650 38.33 17.99 -13.33
N ALA A 651 37.37 18.28 -14.15
CA ALA A 651 36.21 19.10 -13.76
C ALA A 651 35.15 18.26 -13.07
N LYS A 652 34.46 18.83 -12.07
CA LYS A 652 33.36 18.16 -11.35
C LYS A 652 32.18 17.73 -12.23
N TYR A 653 32.17 18.13 -13.49
CA TYR A 653 31.17 17.82 -14.49
C TYR A 653 31.61 16.78 -15.52
N ASP A 654 32.81 16.24 -15.35
CA ASP A 654 33.35 15.18 -16.19
C ASP A 654 33.64 13.97 -15.32
N PHE A 655 33.06 12.84 -15.65
CA PHE A 655 33.34 11.61 -14.96
C PHE A 655 34.71 11.09 -15.39
N ASP A 656 35.62 11.28 -14.53
CA ASP A 656 36.82 10.52 -14.32
C ASP A 656 37.45 9.89 -15.56
N ASP A 657 38.30 10.65 -16.22
CA ASP A 657 39.28 10.14 -17.19
C ASP A 657 40.34 9.23 -16.53
N LYS A 658 39.91 8.28 -15.69
CA LYS A 658 40.82 7.30 -15.10
C LYS A 658 41.27 6.28 -16.14
N PRO A 659 42.50 5.77 -16.07
CA PRO A 659 42.91 4.63 -16.87
C PRO A 659 41.96 3.44 -16.68
N ALA A 660 41.67 2.75 -17.76
CA ALA A 660 40.79 1.57 -17.70
C ALA A 660 41.38 0.50 -16.78
N GLU A 661 40.64 0.13 -15.74
CA GLU A 661 40.92 -1.05 -14.96
C GLU A 661 40.16 -2.25 -15.56
N ASP A 662 40.70 -3.45 -15.46
CA ASP A 662 40.05 -4.67 -15.97
C ASP A 662 38.72 -4.91 -15.28
N GLY A 663 37.63 -5.03 -16.04
CA GLY A 663 36.33 -5.40 -15.53
C GLY A 663 35.21 -4.39 -15.76
N GLY A 664 34.90 -4.08 -16.95
CA GLY A 664 34.16 -2.98 -17.45
C GLY A 664 32.69 -2.86 -17.30
N TYR A 665 32.25 -1.65 -17.42
CA TYR A 665 30.88 -1.18 -17.39
C TYR A 665 30.59 -0.47 -18.71
N GLY A 666 29.42 -0.67 -19.32
CA GLY A 666 29.01 0.16 -20.45
C GLY A 666 28.66 1.57 -19.96
N CYS A 667 29.40 2.56 -20.39
CA CYS A 667 29.21 3.97 -20.01
C CYS A 667 28.95 4.85 -21.23
N MET A 668 28.15 5.88 -21.03
CA MET A 668 27.93 6.95 -21.99
C MET A 668 27.74 8.28 -21.27
N GLN A 669 28.36 9.34 -21.77
CA GLN A 669 28.25 10.70 -21.22
C GLN A 669 28.17 11.74 -22.32
N VAL A 670 27.47 12.84 -22.07
CA VAL A 670 27.41 14.03 -22.92
C VAL A 670 27.68 15.26 -22.04
N HIS A 671 28.68 16.03 -22.38
CA HIS A 671 29.10 17.23 -21.64
C HIS A 671 28.96 18.51 -22.45
N CYS A 672 28.66 19.59 -21.77
CA CYS A 672 28.77 20.95 -22.30
C CYS A 672 29.83 21.74 -21.56
N TRP A 673 30.93 22.08 -22.21
CA TRP A 673 32.07 22.80 -21.60
C TRP A 673 31.75 24.25 -21.33
N LYS A 674 30.92 24.89 -22.16
CA LYS A 674 30.56 26.29 -22.00
C LYS A 674 29.76 26.53 -20.73
N SER A 675 28.82 25.66 -20.44
CA SER A 675 28.01 25.69 -19.21
C SER A 675 28.65 24.92 -18.05
N LYS A 676 29.74 24.18 -18.29
CA LYS A 676 30.39 23.29 -17.32
C LYS A 676 29.43 22.28 -16.69
N VAL A 677 28.63 21.64 -17.51
CA VAL A 677 27.56 20.71 -17.08
C VAL A 677 27.68 19.41 -17.84
N THR A 678 27.60 18.30 -17.12
CA THR A 678 27.26 17.01 -17.71
C THR A 678 25.78 17.00 -18.01
N LEU A 679 25.42 16.94 -19.26
CA LEU A 679 24.04 16.99 -19.70
C LEU A 679 23.30 15.72 -19.26
N PHE A 680 23.91 14.58 -19.53
CA PHE A 680 23.53 13.31 -18.93
C PHE A 680 24.67 12.30 -19.00
N ALA A 681 24.64 11.35 -18.08
CA ALA A 681 25.50 10.19 -18.08
C ALA A 681 24.68 8.93 -17.76
N TYR A 682 25.17 7.83 -18.29
CA TYR A 682 24.65 6.51 -17.98
C TYR A 682 25.81 5.56 -17.77
N ASN A 683 25.74 4.78 -16.70
CA ASN A 683 26.71 3.77 -16.37
C ASN A 683 26.04 2.48 -15.94
N ASN A 684 26.44 1.37 -16.53
CA ASN A 684 25.95 0.06 -16.15
C ASN A 684 26.87 -0.57 -15.12
N PHE A 685 26.60 -0.32 -13.86
CA PHE A 685 27.44 -0.75 -12.73
C PHE A 685 27.55 -2.27 -12.60
N ASN A 686 28.77 -2.75 -12.29
CA ASN A 686 29.05 -4.18 -12.13
C ASN A 686 28.89 -4.62 -10.66
N GLY A 687 27.91 -5.38 -10.36
CA GLY A 687 27.68 -5.90 -9.02
C GLY A 687 26.27 -6.41 -8.79
N GLY A 688 25.49 -6.56 -9.88
CA GLY A 688 24.09 -7.03 -9.78
C GLY A 688 23.13 -5.96 -9.27
N GLY A 689 23.61 -4.72 -9.09
CA GLY A 689 22.80 -3.56 -8.73
C GLY A 689 22.22 -2.83 -9.94
N PRO A 690 21.34 -1.87 -9.73
CA PRO A 690 20.80 -1.01 -10.78
C PRO A 690 21.87 -0.14 -11.40
N CYS A 691 21.67 0.28 -12.66
CA CYS A 691 22.56 1.22 -13.35
C CYS A 691 22.58 2.60 -12.65
N ASP A 692 23.66 3.35 -12.87
CA ASP A 692 23.75 4.76 -12.49
C ASP A 692 23.32 5.66 -13.62
N ILE A 693 22.53 6.68 -13.31
CA ILE A 693 22.08 7.70 -14.24
C ILE A 693 22.34 9.07 -13.63
N GLY A 694 23.05 9.92 -14.35
CA GLY A 694 23.34 11.28 -13.96
C GLY A 694 22.77 12.30 -14.93
N ILE A 695 22.24 13.40 -14.41
CA ILE A 695 21.90 14.62 -15.17
C ILE A 695 22.36 15.82 -14.36
N GLY A 696 23.17 16.67 -14.96
CA GLY A 696 23.72 17.83 -14.26
C GLY A 696 24.93 17.49 -13.41
N ASN A 697 25.41 18.45 -12.64
CA ASN A 697 26.63 18.37 -11.83
C ASN A 697 26.36 18.04 -10.36
N ASN A 698 25.26 17.45 -10.03
CA ASN A 698 24.90 17.29 -8.65
C ASN A 698 25.53 16.04 -8.03
N ALA A 699 26.68 16.21 -7.43
CA ALA A 699 27.36 15.17 -6.66
C ALA A 699 26.67 14.85 -5.32
N ALA A 700 25.64 15.61 -4.92
CA ALA A 700 24.96 15.45 -3.64
C ALA A 700 23.66 14.64 -3.71
N GLY A 701 23.24 14.14 -4.87
CA GLY A 701 22.13 13.21 -4.98
C GLY A 701 20.75 13.82 -5.07
N GLU A 702 20.63 15.06 -5.52
CA GLU A 702 19.30 15.67 -5.52
C GLU A 702 18.45 15.35 -6.76
N HIS A 703 18.93 15.36 -7.97
CA HIS A 703 18.07 15.10 -9.15
C HIS A 703 18.82 14.96 -10.46
N PRO A 704 18.50 13.95 -11.16
CA PRO A 704 18.95 12.61 -11.06
C PRO A 704 20.39 12.56 -10.64
N ASP A 705 20.67 11.64 -9.79
CA ASP A 705 21.89 11.58 -9.02
C ASP A 705 23.09 11.20 -9.88
N TYR A 706 24.20 11.85 -9.62
CA TYR A 706 25.49 11.58 -10.21
C TYR A 706 26.38 10.68 -9.33
N THR A 707 25.81 9.97 -8.39
CA THR A 707 26.54 9.07 -7.52
C THR A 707 26.52 7.66 -8.11
N PHE A 708 27.65 6.99 -8.05
CA PHE A 708 27.80 5.58 -8.42
C PHE A 708 27.13 4.65 -7.39
N MET A 709 25.88 4.92 -7.05
CA MET A 709 25.13 4.20 -6.03
C MET A 709 24.00 3.33 -6.59
N GLY A 710 23.96 3.11 -7.90
CA GLY A 710 22.94 2.26 -8.49
C GLY A 710 21.55 2.88 -8.45
N ASN A 711 21.41 4.15 -8.78
CA ASN A 711 20.14 4.90 -8.67
C ASN A 711 19.12 4.59 -9.76
N GLY A 712 19.47 3.87 -10.82
CA GLY A 712 18.58 3.55 -11.93
C GLY A 712 17.31 2.81 -11.50
N GLY A 713 17.37 2.06 -10.40
CA GLY A 713 16.23 1.32 -9.86
C GLY A 713 15.07 2.19 -9.35
N GLN A 714 15.30 3.47 -9.10
CA GLN A 714 14.23 4.40 -8.69
C GLN A 714 13.33 4.86 -9.84
N TYR A 715 13.74 4.64 -11.10
CA TYR A 715 12.99 5.05 -12.28
C TYR A 715 12.23 3.87 -12.89
N GLU A 716 10.95 4.04 -13.14
CA GLU A 716 10.09 3.05 -13.81
C GLU A 716 10.39 2.98 -15.31
N VAL A 717 10.71 4.12 -15.93
CA VAL A 717 11.16 4.23 -17.31
C VAL A 717 12.54 4.87 -17.33
N ARG A 718 13.47 4.24 -18.05
CA ARG A 718 14.86 4.68 -18.27
C ARG A 718 15.18 4.47 -19.72
N ARG A 719 14.64 5.33 -20.59
CA ARG A 719 14.75 5.13 -22.03
C ARG A 719 15.78 6.05 -22.64
N LEU A 720 16.74 5.48 -23.36
CA LEU A 720 17.63 6.21 -24.24
C LEU A 720 17.20 5.97 -25.69
N THR A 721 16.92 7.05 -26.40
CA THR A 721 16.60 7.03 -27.83
C THR A 721 17.68 7.77 -28.61
N VAL A 722 18.20 7.17 -29.67
CA VAL A 722 19.16 7.78 -30.59
C VAL A 722 18.46 7.99 -31.93
N LEU A 723 18.58 9.21 -32.44
CA LEU A 723 17.94 9.62 -33.69
C LEU A 723 18.97 10.29 -34.60
N VAL A 724 18.72 10.22 -35.90
CA VAL A 724 19.58 10.86 -36.90
C VAL A 724 18.75 11.62 -37.94
N LYS A 725 19.37 12.67 -38.52
CA LYS A 725 18.76 13.49 -39.60
C LYS A 725 19.80 13.85 -40.66
#